data_68d67695b692940937e49e5e694dab04
#
_entry.id   68d67695b692940937e49e5e694dab04
#
_cell.length_a   1.000
_cell.length_b   1.000
_cell.length_c   1.000
_cell.angle_alpha   90.00
_cell.angle_beta   90.00
_cell.angle_gamma   90.00
#
_symmetry.space_group_name_H-M   'P 1'
#
loop_
_entity.id
_entity.type
_entity.pdbx_description
1 polymer ?
#
loop_
_entity_poly.entity_id
_entity_poly.type
_entity_poly.pdbx_seq_one_letter_code
_entity_poly.pdbx_strand_id
1 'polypeptide(L)'
;MVHDRANAARYLGELERRCAEERELAPLCGLLVSQVVGDLLAGMFGASPYLTSLIERDPARLMHMLDTAPETYFEQLRHTLETNMAGATTQAEAMRALRQFKNGVALLTALTDLGGVWPVMTVTRRLSEAADAAVGSAVRFLFRQAKAKGEWLSDAPDGYIVLGMGKYGAFELNYSSDIDLIVFYDLARIRLRAGAEVQHFFVRLTRDLVRLLHERTGDGYVFRTDLRLRPDPAATPMALSTEAALNYYESFGQNWERAALIKARPAAGDLAAGQAVREDLAPFIWRKYLDFAAIADIHAMKRQIHAFRGFGEIGVAGHNIKVGRGGIREVEFFVQTQQLIAGGRQPELRVSETLLALDRLEQRGWITGNVGRELADAYRFLRTVEHRLQMMFDEQTQTLPADADKLACVAHLCGYTDVDAFAAALTAELERVQGHYMRLFEHSPGLTRGGANLVFAGEADDPGTIEALSRMGYQRPAEVIGAVRGWHHGRSPAVRTPRARELLTEVQPALIEALSKTANPDLAMIGFDRFIAELPSGVQLFSLLKQNPRLLELIAAIMGTAPRLSRILSKRRRVLDAVLAPGFFGNLPSKTDLAAIIAGELSGAEDLQDKLDRARLIVNEQAFLIGVRVLTGSIGADQAGGAYAQLAECMIEAMQQEVDNEMVRAHGRVAGGAAVVIAMGKLSGREMTAASDLDLIVIYDFDAAAVLSSGVKPLAATQYYTRYTQRLISAFTAQTAEGKLYDVDMRLRPSGQKGPVATQLSSFIDYQSNSAWTWEHLALTRARVVSGPAALRATVETAIREILTRPRDRAKVAADVRDMRARIEKEKGTTDIWDLKQVRGGLVDLEFIAQCLQLVHAAARPDILDQNTVVALQNLQRAGLLGARAADTLLPAAGLLNDLTQILRLCLDGPFEPGKAPEGLKSLLAASGQVPDFARLEADLAAQEGRVAALFGELVT
;
A
#
# COMPACT_ATOMS: atom_id res chain seq x y z
N MET A 1 46.32 22.07 15.93
CA MET A 1 47.58 22.11 15.15
C MET A 1 47.65 23.43 14.37
N VAL A 2 48.81 24.04 14.18
CA VAL A 2 48.97 25.28 13.43
C VAL A 2 49.24 24.94 11.95
N HIS A 3 48.34 25.33 11.05
CA HIS A 3 48.51 25.09 9.62
C HIS A 3 49.48 26.12 8.98
N ASP A 4 49.13 27.38 9.04
CA ASP A 4 49.98 28.49 8.57
C ASP A 4 50.66 29.18 9.76
N ARG A 5 51.93 28.79 10.02
CA ARG A 5 52.73 29.34 11.12
C ARG A 5 53.08 30.80 10.94
N ALA A 6 53.25 31.27 9.70
CA ALA A 6 53.56 32.66 9.42
C ALA A 6 52.41 33.60 9.74
N ASN A 7 51.20 33.24 9.30
CA ASN A 7 49.96 33.95 9.63
C ASN A 7 49.68 33.91 11.14
N ALA A 8 49.82 32.74 11.77
CA ALA A 8 49.60 32.60 13.21
C ALA A 8 50.56 33.53 13.99
N ALA A 9 51.84 33.52 13.69
CA ALA A 9 52.78 34.39 14.37
C ALA A 9 52.51 35.89 14.14
N ARG A 10 52.11 36.28 12.93
CA ARG A 10 51.74 37.67 12.60
C ARG A 10 50.54 38.15 13.45
N TYR A 11 49.47 37.39 13.49
CA TYR A 11 48.24 37.77 14.19
C TYR A 11 48.40 37.71 15.73
N LEU A 12 49.16 36.74 16.28
CA LEU A 12 49.52 36.70 17.68
C LEU A 12 50.34 37.94 18.07
N GLY A 13 51.36 38.27 17.30
CA GLY A 13 52.20 39.46 17.54
C GLY A 13 51.39 40.77 17.45
N GLU A 14 50.43 40.88 16.55
CA GLU A 14 49.52 42.01 16.46
C GLU A 14 48.60 42.08 17.68
N LEU A 15 48.05 40.95 18.13
CA LEU A 15 47.22 40.89 19.33
C LEU A 15 47.99 41.27 20.60
N GLU A 16 49.22 40.72 20.74
CA GLU A 16 50.14 41.08 21.83
C GLU A 16 50.50 42.57 21.85
N ARG A 17 50.77 43.17 20.68
CA ARG A 17 51.04 44.61 20.54
C ARG A 17 49.85 45.42 21.00
N ARG A 18 48.63 45.09 20.56
CA ARG A 18 47.39 45.76 20.98
C ARG A 18 47.16 45.64 22.48
N CYS A 19 47.41 44.47 23.07
CA CYS A 19 47.31 44.26 24.50
C CYS A 19 48.28 45.12 25.30
N ALA A 20 49.48 45.44 24.75
CA ALA A 20 50.47 46.32 25.37
C ALA A 20 50.09 47.82 25.22
N GLU A 21 49.46 48.20 24.11
CA GLU A 21 49.08 49.59 23.81
C GLU A 21 47.72 49.99 24.44
N GLU A 22 46.73 49.07 24.43
CA GLU A 22 45.36 49.33 24.90
C GLU A 22 45.18 48.87 26.36
N ARG A 23 45.14 49.82 27.32
CA ARG A 23 45.07 49.57 28.76
C ARG A 23 43.90 48.61 29.14
N GLU A 24 42.80 48.67 28.40
CA GLU A 24 41.61 47.82 28.64
C GLU A 24 41.88 46.37 28.29
N LEU A 25 42.84 46.06 27.40
CA LEU A 25 43.23 44.72 27.02
C LEU A 25 44.41 44.13 27.83
N ALA A 26 44.96 44.87 28.80
CA ALA A 26 46.09 44.41 29.61
C ALA A 26 45.86 43.04 30.29
N PRO A 27 44.66 42.68 30.82
CA PRO A 27 44.42 41.33 31.33
C PRO A 27 44.58 40.22 30.26
N LEU A 28 44.26 40.50 28.99
CA LEU A 28 44.44 39.51 27.90
C LEU A 28 45.90 39.14 27.72
N CYS A 29 46.87 40.09 27.92
CA CYS A 29 48.29 39.78 27.89
C CYS A 29 48.66 38.66 28.87
N GLY A 30 48.10 38.68 30.10
CA GLY A 30 48.31 37.65 31.11
C GLY A 30 47.77 36.27 30.68
N LEU A 31 46.66 36.24 29.94
CA LEU A 31 46.04 35.00 29.44
C LEU A 31 46.85 34.43 28.24
N LEU A 32 47.43 35.27 27.40
CA LEU A 32 48.24 34.86 26.24
C LEU A 32 49.58 34.18 26.66
N VAL A 33 50.06 34.38 27.87
CA VAL A 33 51.22 33.67 28.40
C VAL A 33 50.96 32.17 28.61
N SER A 34 49.70 31.79 28.75
CA SER A 34 49.33 30.36 28.80
C SER A 34 49.58 29.68 27.45
N GLN A 35 50.44 28.66 27.46
CA GLN A 35 50.76 27.88 26.24
C GLN A 35 49.51 27.29 25.61
N VAL A 36 48.54 26.83 26.42
CA VAL A 36 47.27 26.25 25.94
C VAL A 36 46.44 27.28 25.15
N VAL A 37 46.36 28.52 25.68
CA VAL A 37 45.65 29.63 25.01
C VAL A 37 46.41 30.05 23.74
N GLY A 38 47.74 30.20 23.85
CA GLY A 38 48.61 30.51 22.70
C GLY A 38 48.50 29.50 21.56
N ASP A 39 48.57 28.21 21.86
CA ASP A 39 48.44 27.13 20.88
C ASP A 39 47.04 27.06 20.22
N LEU A 40 46.00 27.31 20.99
CA LEU A 40 44.62 27.40 20.49
C LEU A 40 44.45 28.57 19.52
N LEU A 41 44.88 29.75 19.92
CA LEU A 41 44.79 30.97 19.08
C LEU A 41 45.67 30.87 17.84
N ALA A 42 46.90 30.34 17.99
CA ALA A 42 47.76 30.06 16.84
C ALA A 42 47.12 29.13 15.82
N GLY A 43 46.46 28.05 16.31
CA GLY A 43 45.68 27.14 15.47
C GLY A 43 44.53 27.86 14.72
N MET A 44 43.82 28.71 15.40
CA MET A 44 42.73 29.52 14.80
C MET A 44 43.27 30.56 13.79
N PHE A 45 44.27 31.30 14.12
CA PHE A 45 44.86 32.30 13.23
C PHE A 45 45.52 31.71 12.01
N GLY A 46 46.10 30.54 12.13
CA GLY A 46 46.70 29.82 11.01
C GLY A 46 45.75 29.06 10.10
N ALA A 47 44.46 28.96 10.47
CA ALA A 47 43.51 28.11 9.74
C ALA A 47 42.20 28.82 9.35
N SER A 48 41.79 29.87 10.07
CA SER A 48 40.44 30.47 9.87
C SER A 48 40.53 31.98 9.76
N PRO A 49 40.54 32.57 8.56
CA PRO A 49 40.38 34.02 8.37
C PRO A 49 39.12 34.58 8.98
N TYR A 50 38.05 33.79 9.02
CA TYR A 50 36.80 34.21 9.63
C TYR A 50 36.95 34.42 11.14
N LEU A 51 37.48 33.42 11.88
CA LEU A 51 37.68 33.54 13.34
C LEU A 51 38.68 34.63 13.68
N THR A 52 39.76 34.75 12.89
CA THR A 52 40.72 35.82 13.00
C THR A 52 40.03 37.18 12.95
N SER A 53 39.15 37.40 11.97
CA SER A 53 38.44 38.68 11.85
C SER A 53 37.50 38.99 13.01
N LEU A 54 36.92 37.98 13.65
CA LEU A 54 36.06 38.16 14.85
C LEU A 54 36.87 38.62 16.04
N ILE A 55 38.11 38.09 16.22
CA ILE A 55 39.02 38.45 17.30
C ILE A 55 39.58 39.85 17.08
N GLU A 56 40.02 40.15 15.84
CA GLU A 56 40.59 41.47 15.51
C GLU A 56 39.59 42.63 15.72
N ARG A 57 38.32 42.40 15.36
CA ARG A 57 37.27 43.43 15.55
C ARG A 57 36.93 43.71 16.98
N ASP A 58 37.06 42.76 17.88
CA ASP A 58 36.68 42.89 19.29
C ASP A 58 37.51 41.97 20.19
N PRO A 59 38.77 42.32 20.45
CA PRO A 59 39.65 41.55 21.35
C PRO A 59 39.19 41.55 22.81
N ALA A 60 38.48 42.57 23.26
CA ALA A 60 37.90 42.60 24.61
C ALA A 60 36.88 41.47 24.81
N ARG A 61 36.12 41.12 23.75
CA ARG A 61 35.25 39.96 23.76
C ARG A 61 36.02 38.65 23.98
N LEU A 62 37.12 38.45 23.29
CA LEU A 62 38.00 37.30 23.49
C LEU A 62 38.47 37.20 24.94
N MET A 63 38.92 38.32 25.52
CA MET A 63 39.37 38.40 26.91
C MET A 63 38.31 37.90 27.87
N HIS A 64 37.07 38.42 27.76
CA HIS A 64 35.97 38.02 28.61
C HIS A 64 35.56 36.55 28.42
N MET A 65 35.68 36.01 27.22
CA MET A 65 35.43 34.58 26.93
C MET A 65 36.44 33.65 27.58
N LEU A 66 37.70 34.07 27.64
CA LEU A 66 38.79 33.27 28.23
C LEU A 66 38.76 33.35 29.78
N ASP A 67 38.23 34.41 30.36
CA ASP A 67 38.13 34.64 31.81
C ASP A 67 36.81 34.16 32.44
N THR A 68 35.84 33.76 31.63
CA THR A 68 34.49 33.39 32.10
C THR A 68 34.19 31.96 31.68
N ALA A 69 33.53 31.19 32.60
CA ALA A 69 33.04 29.86 32.23
C ALA A 69 32.11 29.93 30.99
N PRO A 70 32.32 29.08 29.97
CA PRO A 70 31.61 29.16 28.68
C PRO A 70 30.08 29.18 28.82
N GLU A 71 29.52 28.37 29.73
CA GLU A 71 28.08 28.35 30.01
C GLU A 71 27.57 29.68 30.52
N THR A 72 28.31 30.27 31.45
CA THR A 72 27.97 31.60 32.05
C THR A 72 28.02 32.67 30.98
N TYR A 73 29.09 32.64 30.14
CA TYR A 73 29.23 33.65 29.08
C TYR A 73 28.15 33.50 28.00
N PHE A 74 27.76 32.30 27.68
CA PHE A 74 26.64 32.05 26.75
C PHE A 74 25.34 32.67 27.28
N GLU A 75 25.02 32.50 28.56
CA GLU A 75 23.84 33.11 29.16
C GLU A 75 23.93 34.66 29.23
N GLN A 76 25.14 35.21 29.46
CA GLN A 76 25.37 36.66 29.37
C GLN A 76 25.08 37.19 27.95
N LEU A 77 25.51 36.47 26.91
CA LEU A 77 25.22 36.82 25.50
C LEU A 77 23.70 36.83 25.25
N ARG A 78 22.98 35.83 25.74
CA ARG A 78 21.51 35.77 25.61
C ARG A 78 20.84 36.93 26.33
N HIS A 79 21.21 37.20 27.57
CA HIS A 79 20.65 38.30 28.33
C HIS A 79 20.91 39.66 27.66
N THR A 80 22.12 39.85 27.13
CA THR A 80 22.49 41.07 26.40
C THR A 80 21.65 41.23 25.13
N LEU A 81 21.43 40.13 24.39
CA LEU A 81 20.51 40.12 23.24
C LEU A 81 19.09 40.58 23.67
N GLU A 82 18.54 39.97 24.70
CA GLU A 82 17.19 40.29 25.18
C GLU A 82 17.05 41.75 25.57
N THR A 83 18.02 42.29 26.30
CA THR A 83 18.05 43.69 26.72
C THR A 83 18.13 44.63 25.51
N ASN A 84 19.06 44.38 24.58
CA ASN A 84 19.25 45.22 23.40
C ASN A 84 18.03 45.14 22.47
N MET A 85 17.46 43.99 22.29
CA MET A 85 16.25 43.82 21.48
C MET A 85 15.01 44.44 22.14
N ALA A 86 14.91 44.45 23.47
CA ALA A 86 13.84 45.14 24.19
C ALA A 86 13.91 46.65 23.99
N GLY A 87 15.13 47.23 24.01
CA GLY A 87 15.38 48.64 23.78
C GLY A 87 15.33 49.09 22.32
N ALA A 88 15.46 48.17 21.37
CA ALA A 88 15.47 48.50 19.95
C ALA A 88 14.13 49.08 19.46
N THR A 89 14.20 50.27 18.87
CA THR A 89 13.08 51.00 18.28
C THR A 89 13.05 50.94 16.76
N THR A 90 14.21 50.77 16.13
CA THR A 90 14.38 50.66 14.69
C THR A 90 14.82 49.29 14.25
N GLN A 91 14.57 48.97 12.98
CA GLN A 91 15.00 47.68 12.37
C GLN A 91 16.56 47.58 12.33
N ALA A 92 17.25 48.72 12.12
CA ALA A 92 18.71 48.79 12.11
C ALA A 92 19.32 48.45 13.48
N GLU A 93 18.75 48.94 14.59
CA GLU A 93 19.18 48.59 15.95
C GLU A 93 18.96 47.11 16.23
N ALA A 94 17.79 46.55 15.88
CA ALA A 94 17.48 45.15 16.02
C ALA A 94 18.45 44.25 15.19
N MET A 95 18.73 44.64 13.95
CA MET A 95 19.70 43.94 13.11
C MET A 95 21.11 43.95 13.69
N ARG A 96 21.54 45.05 14.25
CA ARG A 96 22.86 45.17 14.90
C ARG A 96 22.94 44.28 16.13
N ALA A 97 21.96 44.34 17.02
CA ALA A 97 21.91 43.51 18.24
C ALA A 97 21.98 42.01 17.93
N LEU A 98 21.21 41.55 16.96
CA LEU A 98 21.18 40.14 16.49
C LEU A 98 22.55 39.67 15.93
N ARG A 99 23.24 40.55 15.15
CA ARG A 99 24.53 40.22 14.56
C ARG A 99 25.67 40.21 15.58
N GLN A 100 25.66 41.14 16.51
CA GLN A 100 26.61 41.15 17.65
C GLN A 100 26.47 39.88 18.48
N PHE A 101 25.24 39.46 18.77
CA PHE A 101 24.96 38.21 19.45
C PHE A 101 25.50 37.01 18.65
N LYS A 102 25.20 36.89 17.33
CA LYS A 102 25.70 35.81 16.47
C LYS A 102 27.22 35.77 16.46
N ASN A 103 27.90 36.91 16.31
CA ASN A 103 29.36 36.96 16.31
C ASN A 103 29.97 36.52 17.67
N GLY A 104 29.32 36.85 18.78
CA GLY A 104 29.71 36.36 20.11
C GLY A 104 29.53 34.84 20.21
N VAL A 105 28.38 34.30 19.83
CA VAL A 105 28.13 32.86 19.85
C VAL A 105 29.09 32.11 18.92
N ALA A 106 29.37 32.64 17.73
CA ALA A 106 30.27 32.02 16.78
C ALA A 106 31.70 31.89 17.33
N LEU A 107 32.20 32.93 17.95
CA LEU A 107 33.55 32.88 18.55
C LEU A 107 33.58 31.97 19.78
N LEU A 108 32.59 32.04 20.67
CA LEU A 108 32.52 31.18 21.86
C LEU A 108 32.47 29.69 21.47
N THR A 109 31.60 29.35 20.55
CA THR A 109 31.45 27.95 20.12
C THR A 109 32.67 27.42 19.37
N ALA A 110 33.36 28.26 18.60
CA ALA A 110 34.64 27.90 17.99
C ALA A 110 35.74 27.68 19.02
N LEU A 111 35.89 28.57 20.01
CA LEU A 111 36.89 28.44 21.09
C LEU A 111 36.66 27.15 21.90
N THR A 112 35.42 26.86 22.25
CA THR A 112 35.07 25.68 23.07
C THR A 112 35.16 24.38 22.29
N ASP A 113 34.82 24.37 21.00
CA ASP A 113 34.90 23.22 20.13
C ASP A 113 36.38 22.87 19.76
N LEU A 114 37.16 23.88 19.34
CA LEU A 114 38.59 23.69 19.00
C LEU A 114 39.44 23.43 20.22
N GLY A 115 39.08 24.04 21.36
CA GLY A 115 39.71 23.82 22.65
C GLY A 115 39.33 22.50 23.32
N GLY A 116 38.39 21.74 22.76
CA GLY A 116 37.89 20.46 23.31
C GLY A 116 37.14 20.61 24.64
N VAL A 117 36.63 21.81 24.98
CA VAL A 117 35.87 22.08 26.21
C VAL A 117 34.45 21.57 26.07
N TRP A 118 33.81 21.81 24.93
CA TRP A 118 32.51 21.28 24.60
C TRP A 118 32.60 20.16 23.56
N PRO A 119 31.99 18.99 23.83
CA PRO A 119 31.79 17.98 22.80
C PRO A 119 30.94 18.54 21.63
N VAL A 120 31.14 18.05 20.42
CA VAL A 120 30.45 18.55 19.22
C VAL A 120 28.94 18.63 19.36
N MET A 121 28.31 17.67 20.06
CA MET A 121 26.85 17.70 20.26
C MET A 121 26.41 18.78 21.26
N THR A 122 27.24 19.16 22.20
CA THR A 122 27.01 20.33 23.04
C THR A 122 27.08 21.61 22.21
N VAL A 123 28.09 21.72 21.35
CA VAL A 123 28.24 22.86 20.43
C VAL A 123 26.99 23.01 19.54
N THR A 124 26.51 21.91 18.91
CA THR A 124 25.32 21.94 18.04
C THR A 124 24.07 22.35 18.79
N ARG A 125 23.92 21.90 20.05
CA ARG A 125 22.82 22.29 20.92
C ARG A 125 22.88 23.80 21.24
N ARG A 126 24.04 24.32 21.62
CA ARG A 126 24.23 25.76 21.92
C ARG A 126 23.99 26.65 20.69
N LEU A 127 24.40 26.18 19.50
CA LEU A 127 24.08 26.87 18.25
C LEU A 127 22.56 26.89 17.97
N SER A 128 21.85 25.79 18.27
CA SER A 128 20.40 25.72 18.11
C SER A 128 19.66 26.61 19.12
N GLU A 129 20.12 26.63 20.38
CA GLU A 129 19.59 27.51 21.43
C GLU A 129 19.84 29.01 21.10
N ALA A 130 20.98 29.30 20.47
CA ALA A 130 21.27 30.63 19.97
C ALA A 130 20.33 31.03 18.80
N ALA A 131 20.00 30.08 17.93
CA ALA A 131 19.01 30.30 16.87
C ALA A 131 17.63 30.56 17.48
N ASP A 132 17.21 29.80 18.50
CA ASP A 132 15.95 30.03 19.23
C ASP A 132 15.90 31.45 19.81
N ALA A 133 16.97 31.89 20.47
CA ALA A 133 17.07 33.24 21.06
C ALA A 133 16.98 34.32 20.00
N ALA A 134 17.68 34.17 18.88
CA ALA A 134 17.67 35.13 17.77
C ALA A 134 16.29 35.21 17.09
N VAL A 135 15.74 34.06 16.69
CA VAL A 135 14.42 33.99 16.03
C VAL A 135 13.32 34.50 16.96
N GLY A 136 13.32 34.05 18.23
CA GLY A 136 12.33 34.49 19.23
C GLY A 136 12.38 36.00 19.51
N SER A 137 13.59 36.56 19.62
CA SER A 137 13.77 38.01 19.82
C SER A 137 13.34 38.80 18.58
N ALA A 138 13.65 38.32 17.37
CA ALA A 138 13.20 38.94 16.13
C ALA A 138 11.66 38.93 16.00
N VAL A 139 11.01 37.80 16.31
CA VAL A 139 9.54 37.70 16.33
C VAL A 139 8.92 38.68 17.33
N ARG A 140 9.39 38.69 18.57
CA ARG A 140 8.90 39.65 19.60
C ARG A 140 9.07 41.11 19.16
N PHE A 141 10.19 41.44 18.52
CA PHE A 141 10.43 42.79 18.00
C PHE A 141 9.39 43.16 16.93
N LEU A 142 9.13 42.27 15.95
CA LEU A 142 8.17 42.52 14.86
C LEU A 142 6.75 42.68 15.37
N PHE A 143 6.31 41.85 16.33
CA PHE A 143 4.99 42.00 16.95
C PHE A 143 4.85 43.28 17.75
N ARG A 144 5.90 43.72 18.45
CA ARG A 144 5.94 45.01 19.15
C ARG A 144 5.83 46.16 18.16
N GLN A 145 6.50 46.10 17.02
CA GLN A 145 6.36 47.08 15.95
C GLN A 145 4.94 47.09 15.34
N ALA A 146 4.35 45.92 15.12
CA ALA A 146 2.97 45.83 14.64
C ALA A 146 1.95 46.40 15.64
N LYS A 147 2.17 46.18 16.95
CA LYS A 147 1.36 46.78 18.02
C LYS A 147 1.48 48.27 18.05
N ALA A 148 2.69 48.84 17.94
CA ALA A 148 2.91 50.28 17.88
C ALA A 148 2.19 50.95 16.68
N LYS A 149 2.01 50.23 15.59
CA LYS A 149 1.23 50.66 14.40
C LYS A 149 -0.28 50.42 14.55
N GLY A 150 -0.74 49.83 15.64
CA GLY A 150 -2.16 49.51 15.88
C GLY A 150 -2.70 48.38 14.99
N GLU A 151 -1.83 47.57 14.38
CA GLU A 151 -2.19 46.42 13.56
C GLU A 151 -2.43 45.17 14.42
N TRP A 152 -1.62 45.02 15.50
CA TRP A 152 -1.69 43.89 16.44
C TRP A 152 -2.19 44.40 17.83
N LEU A 153 -3.07 43.63 18.48
CA LEU A 153 -3.79 44.09 19.69
C LEU A 153 -3.30 43.40 20.99
N SER A 154 -2.29 42.55 20.94
CA SER A 154 -1.72 41.82 22.08
C SER A 154 -0.27 42.21 22.34
N ASP A 155 0.26 41.86 23.52
CA ASP A 155 1.68 41.99 23.87
C ASP A 155 2.51 40.77 23.45
N ALA A 156 1.84 39.65 23.14
CA ALA A 156 2.45 38.39 22.75
C ALA A 156 2.18 38.07 21.26
N PRO A 157 2.98 37.22 20.62
CA PRO A 157 2.78 36.76 19.27
C PRO A 157 1.72 35.63 19.19
N ASP A 158 0.53 35.89 19.79
CA ASP A 158 -0.53 34.88 19.92
C ASP A 158 -0.91 34.28 18.58
N GLY A 159 -0.90 32.94 18.51
CA GLY A 159 -1.25 32.20 17.31
C GLY A 159 -0.23 32.24 16.16
N TYR A 160 0.89 32.99 16.27
CA TYR A 160 1.98 32.96 15.31
C TYR A 160 2.99 31.88 15.69
N ILE A 161 3.21 30.91 14.84
CA ILE A 161 3.97 29.70 15.15
C ILE A 161 5.16 29.59 14.19
N VAL A 162 6.37 29.48 14.73
CA VAL A 162 7.58 29.19 13.96
C VAL A 162 8.09 27.82 14.37
N LEU A 163 8.04 26.86 13.46
CA LEU A 163 8.64 25.55 13.65
C LEU A 163 10.07 25.55 13.10
N GLY A 164 11.02 25.15 13.92
CA GLY A 164 12.36 24.78 13.50
C GLY A 164 12.35 23.37 12.92
N MET A 165 12.98 23.21 11.77
CA MET A 165 13.01 21.95 11.02
C MET A 165 14.45 21.42 10.91
N GLY A 166 14.60 20.21 10.41
CA GLY A 166 15.90 19.62 10.10
C GLY A 166 16.86 19.62 11.29
N LYS A 167 18.11 19.99 11.08
CA LYS A 167 19.14 20.04 12.13
C LYS A 167 18.79 21.05 13.23
N TYR A 168 18.16 22.18 12.87
CA TYR A 168 17.73 23.17 13.84
C TYR A 168 16.63 22.62 14.76
N GLY A 169 15.63 21.98 14.19
CA GLY A 169 14.55 21.37 14.98
C GLY A 169 15.01 20.25 15.92
N ALA A 170 16.08 19.54 15.55
CA ALA A 170 16.68 18.47 16.35
C ALA A 170 17.73 18.93 17.38
N PHE A 171 17.97 20.21 17.57
CA PHE A 171 19.11 20.74 18.36
C PHE A 171 20.48 20.27 17.84
N GLU A 172 20.58 20.07 16.53
CA GLU A 172 21.79 19.56 15.85
C GLU A 172 22.35 20.59 14.84
N LEU A 173 22.13 21.90 15.06
CA LEU A 173 22.53 22.95 14.14
C LEU A 173 24.06 23.01 13.94
N ASN A 174 24.50 23.16 12.71
CA ASN A 174 25.91 23.29 12.36
C ASN A 174 26.42 24.68 12.62
N TYR A 175 27.77 24.81 12.60
CA TYR A 175 28.49 26.07 12.85
C TYR A 175 28.08 27.17 11.86
N SER A 176 28.06 26.89 10.56
CA SER A 176 27.55 27.80 9.52
C SER A 176 26.47 27.10 8.70
N SER A 177 25.25 27.09 9.20
CA SER A 177 24.09 26.46 8.58
C SER A 177 23.04 27.50 8.20
N ASP A 178 22.15 27.14 7.28
CA ASP A 178 20.82 27.71 7.22
C ASP A 178 19.98 27.17 8.37
N ILE A 179 18.93 27.89 8.71
CA ILE A 179 17.86 27.43 9.57
C ILE A 179 16.63 27.16 8.71
N ASP A 180 16.19 25.91 8.73
CA ASP A 180 14.96 25.50 8.06
C ASP A 180 13.76 25.87 8.94
N LEU A 181 12.80 26.64 8.37
CA LEU A 181 11.63 27.13 9.09
C LEU A 181 10.34 26.78 8.37
N ILE A 182 9.30 26.45 9.15
CA ILE A 182 7.92 26.45 8.68
C ILE A 182 7.15 27.43 9.55
N VAL A 183 6.34 28.29 8.93
CA VAL A 183 5.56 29.30 9.65
C VAL A 183 4.08 29.06 9.46
N PHE A 184 3.38 28.90 10.61
CA PHE A 184 1.94 28.77 10.66
C PHE A 184 1.30 29.89 11.48
N TYR A 185 -0.01 30.08 11.33
CA TYR A 185 -0.81 30.93 12.21
C TYR A 185 -2.15 30.28 12.53
N ASP A 186 -2.58 30.40 13.78
CA ASP A 186 -3.82 29.84 14.30
C ASP A 186 -4.90 30.93 14.36
N LEU A 187 -5.90 30.82 13.45
CA LEU A 187 -6.98 31.79 13.32
C LEU A 187 -7.80 31.99 14.62
N ALA A 188 -7.87 31.01 15.50
CA ALA A 188 -8.62 31.10 16.75
C ALA A 188 -7.91 31.93 17.81
N ARG A 189 -6.57 32.07 17.71
CA ARG A 189 -5.73 32.72 18.72
C ARG A 189 -5.29 34.14 18.34
N ILE A 190 -5.30 34.48 17.06
CA ILE A 190 -4.80 35.80 16.59
C ILE A 190 -5.55 36.97 17.17
N ARG A 191 -4.83 38.09 17.40
CA ARG A 191 -5.35 39.34 17.92
C ARG A 191 -5.09 40.51 16.95
N LEU A 192 -5.59 40.35 15.72
CA LEU A 192 -5.42 41.33 14.65
C LEU A 192 -6.55 42.36 14.68
N ARG A 193 -6.26 43.64 14.25
CA ARG A 193 -7.28 44.69 14.10
C ARG A 193 -8.39 44.27 13.16
N ALA A 194 -9.63 44.56 13.48
CA ALA A 194 -10.78 44.29 12.67
C ALA A 194 -10.64 44.85 11.24
N GLY A 195 -10.97 44.03 10.24
CA GLY A 195 -10.87 44.41 8.82
C GLY A 195 -9.49 44.27 8.21
N ALA A 196 -8.48 43.81 8.95
CA ALA A 196 -7.17 43.47 8.36
C ALA A 196 -7.19 42.12 7.63
N GLU A 197 -6.45 42.03 6.53
CA GLU A 197 -6.29 40.80 5.77
C GLU A 197 -5.26 39.89 6.45
N VAL A 198 -5.72 38.84 7.09
CA VAL A 198 -4.93 37.96 7.96
C VAL A 198 -3.71 37.38 7.26
N GLN A 199 -3.92 36.75 6.11
CA GLN A 199 -2.83 36.11 5.36
C GLN A 199 -1.76 37.14 4.94
N HIS A 200 -2.17 38.29 4.43
CA HIS A 200 -1.25 39.32 4.00
C HIS A 200 -0.40 39.86 5.18
N PHE A 201 -1.01 40.00 6.36
CA PHE A 201 -0.29 40.40 7.58
C PHE A 201 0.82 39.44 7.94
N PHE A 202 0.52 38.11 8.02
CA PHE A 202 1.49 37.12 8.45
C PHE A 202 2.55 36.82 7.37
N VAL A 203 2.21 36.90 6.09
CA VAL A 203 3.20 36.80 5.00
C VAL A 203 4.19 37.97 5.05
N ARG A 204 3.72 39.21 5.28
CA ARG A 204 4.58 40.36 5.43
C ARG A 204 5.49 40.23 6.65
N LEU A 205 4.92 39.86 7.81
CA LEU A 205 5.67 39.65 9.06
C LEU A 205 6.74 38.60 8.91
N THR A 206 6.43 37.48 8.24
CA THR A 206 7.38 36.39 7.96
C THR A 206 8.50 36.85 7.00
N ARG A 207 8.18 37.65 6.01
CA ARG A 207 9.19 38.26 5.12
C ARG A 207 10.14 39.20 5.89
N ASP A 208 9.59 39.98 6.80
CA ASP A 208 10.38 40.89 7.65
C ASP A 208 11.24 40.10 8.63
N LEU A 209 10.77 38.96 9.17
CA LEU A 209 11.58 38.03 9.96
C LEU A 209 12.77 37.48 9.18
N VAL A 210 12.52 36.95 7.98
CA VAL A 210 13.60 36.49 7.09
C VAL A 210 14.61 37.58 6.82
N ARG A 211 14.15 38.82 6.56
CA ARG A 211 14.99 39.95 6.31
C ARG A 211 15.88 40.31 7.50
N LEU A 212 15.33 40.34 8.73
CA LEU A 212 16.09 40.62 9.96
C LEU A 212 17.25 39.64 10.15
N LEU A 213 17.02 38.35 9.81
CA LEU A 213 18.00 37.29 10.03
C LEU A 213 19.00 37.15 8.88
N HIS A 214 18.54 37.24 7.64
CA HIS A 214 19.33 36.85 6.45
C HIS A 214 20.12 38.03 5.81
N GLU A 215 19.56 39.25 5.85
CA GLU A 215 20.19 40.36 5.16
C GLU A 215 21.59 40.64 5.68
N ARG A 216 22.56 40.85 4.81
CA ARG A 216 23.94 41.25 5.16
C ARG A 216 24.06 42.73 5.43
N THR A 217 24.60 43.08 6.55
CA THR A 217 24.96 44.45 6.95
C THR A 217 26.47 44.60 7.16
N GLY A 218 26.95 45.76 7.62
CA GLY A 218 28.36 45.93 8.02
C GLY A 218 28.80 45.01 9.16
N ASP A 219 27.83 44.53 9.99
CA ASP A 219 28.08 43.58 11.08
C ASP A 219 27.92 42.11 10.66
N GLY A 220 27.67 41.84 9.38
CA GLY A 220 27.46 40.50 8.84
C GLY A 220 25.98 40.13 8.70
N TYR A 221 25.63 38.85 8.89
CA TYR A 221 24.27 38.32 8.92
C TYR A 221 24.05 37.45 10.19
N VAL A 222 22.82 37.06 10.50
CA VAL A 222 22.52 36.19 11.65
C VAL A 222 22.45 34.73 11.21
N PHE A 223 21.43 34.37 10.40
CA PHE A 223 21.27 33.06 9.81
C PHE A 223 20.73 33.18 8.40
N ARG A 224 21.18 32.31 7.50
CA ARG A 224 20.49 32.01 6.25
C ARG A 224 19.19 31.27 6.61
N THR A 225 18.07 31.64 6.01
CA THR A 225 16.75 31.08 6.31
C THR A 225 16.20 30.35 5.13
N ASP A 226 15.70 29.12 5.32
CA ASP A 226 15.06 28.29 4.30
C ASP A 226 13.62 27.96 4.71
N LEU A 227 12.64 28.31 3.86
CA LEU A 227 11.23 28.02 4.06
C LEU A 227 10.68 26.98 3.07
N ARG A 228 11.55 26.29 2.33
CA ARG A 228 11.14 25.32 1.29
C ARG A 228 10.53 24.04 1.82
N LEU A 229 10.65 23.76 3.12
CA LEU A 229 10.02 22.60 3.76
C LEU A 229 8.54 22.81 4.11
N ARG A 230 7.99 24.01 3.84
CA ARG A 230 6.54 24.24 4.05
C ARG A 230 5.69 23.46 3.04
N PRO A 231 4.40 23.19 3.34
CA PRO A 231 3.47 22.53 2.41
C PRO A 231 3.48 23.17 1.02
N ASP A 232 3.77 22.41 -0.03
CA ASP A 232 3.83 22.84 -1.43
C ASP A 232 4.43 24.23 -1.64
N PRO A 233 5.76 24.41 -1.52
CA PRO A 233 6.39 25.73 -1.57
C PRO A 233 6.25 26.44 -2.92
N ALA A 234 5.86 25.74 -3.98
CA ALA A 234 5.62 26.34 -5.29
C ALA A 234 4.25 27.03 -5.39
N ALA A 235 3.25 26.55 -4.63
CA ALA A 235 1.88 27.03 -4.71
C ALA A 235 1.40 27.79 -3.46
N THR A 236 2.12 27.67 -2.32
CA THR A 236 1.67 28.19 -1.04
C THR A 236 2.44 29.43 -0.59
N PRO A 237 1.82 30.35 0.16
CA PRO A 237 2.49 31.53 0.73
C PRO A 237 3.51 31.12 1.82
N MET A 238 4.34 32.09 2.26
CA MET A 238 5.40 31.87 3.26
C MET A 238 4.87 31.55 4.65
N ALA A 239 3.64 31.96 4.97
CA ALA A 239 2.92 31.64 6.18
C ALA A 239 1.54 31.08 5.83
N LEU A 240 1.13 30.00 6.48
CA LEU A 240 -0.11 29.26 6.25
C LEU A 240 -0.95 29.20 7.53
N SER A 241 -2.30 29.15 7.40
CA SER A 241 -3.12 28.81 8.55
C SER A 241 -2.87 27.35 8.98
N THR A 242 -2.99 27.07 10.27
CA THR A 242 -2.88 25.72 10.81
C THR A 242 -3.88 24.75 10.15
N GLU A 243 -5.10 25.22 9.91
CA GLU A 243 -6.15 24.46 9.24
C GLU A 243 -5.76 24.07 7.78
N ALA A 244 -5.25 25.02 7.00
CA ALA A 244 -4.80 24.74 5.62
C ALA A 244 -3.61 23.78 5.60
N ALA A 245 -2.70 23.89 6.57
CA ALA A 245 -1.56 23.00 6.68
C ALA A 245 -1.98 21.57 7.05
N LEU A 246 -2.87 21.40 8.02
CA LEU A 246 -3.40 20.09 8.42
C LEU A 246 -4.15 19.41 7.26
N ASN A 247 -5.04 20.14 6.59
CA ASN A 247 -5.74 19.63 5.40
C ASN A 247 -4.77 19.19 4.27
N TYR A 248 -3.68 19.94 4.08
CA TYR A 248 -2.65 19.55 3.12
C TYR A 248 -1.97 18.24 3.52
N TYR A 249 -1.50 18.11 4.76
CA TYR A 249 -0.79 16.92 5.23
C TYR A 249 -1.68 15.68 5.24
N GLU A 250 -2.97 15.83 5.56
CA GLU A 250 -3.94 14.73 5.52
C GLU A 250 -4.24 14.26 4.09
N SER A 251 -4.36 15.18 3.14
CA SER A 251 -4.82 14.89 1.78
C SER A 251 -3.69 14.66 0.77
N PHE A 252 -2.59 15.40 0.88
CA PHE A 252 -1.51 15.46 -0.10
C PHE A 252 -0.11 15.20 0.47
N GLY A 253 0.01 15.13 1.80
CA GLY A 253 1.30 14.99 2.49
C GLY A 253 2.12 13.80 2.00
N GLN A 254 3.39 14.05 1.69
CA GLN A 254 4.33 13.11 1.12
C GLN A 254 5.12 12.37 2.21
N ASN A 255 5.68 11.20 1.89
CA ASN A 255 6.45 10.42 2.85
C ASN A 255 7.76 11.12 3.28
N TRP A 256 8.39 11.89 2.37
CA TRP A 256 9.56 12.69 2.74
C TRP A 256 9.23 13.81 3.74
N GLU A 257 8.01 14.37 3.67
CA GLU A 257 7.54 15.37 4.65
C GLU A 257 7.32 14.74 6.03
N ARG A 258 6.83 13.50 6.08
CA ARG A 258 6.77 12.73 7.34
C ARG A 258 8.15 12.60 7.98
N ALA A 259 9.17 12.21 7.19
CA ALA A 259 10.54 12.11 7.67
C ALA A 259 11.09 13.47 8.15
N ALA A 260 10.81 14.55 7.41
CA ALA A 260 11.24 15.91 7.80
C ALA A 260 10.56 16.36 9.10
N LEU A 261 9.28 16.08 9.28
CA LEU A 261 8.50 16.47 10.46
C LEU A 261 8.88 15.71 11.74
N ILE A 262 9.62 14.58 11.66
CA ILE A 262 10.22 13.94 12.85
C ILE A 262 11.05 14.95 13.63
N LYS A 263 11.78 15.80 12.93
CA LYS A 263 12.67 16.80 13.51
C LYS A 263 11.98 18.16 13.75
N ALA A 264 10.67 18.28 13.53
CA ALA A 264 9.93 19.51 13.74
C ALA A 264 9.77 19.85 15.23
N ARG A 265 10.02 21.10 15.58
CA ARG A 265 9.92 21.62 16.95
C ARG A 265 9.42 23.08 16.94
N PRO A 266 8.50 23.47 17.85
CA PRO A 266 8.22 24.90 18.07
C PRO A 266 9.48 25.62 18.53
N ALA A 267 9.92 26.63 17.78
CA ALA A 267 11.16 27.36 18.04
C ALA A 267 10.91 28.84 18.47
N ALA A 268 9.84 29.45 17.96
CA ALA A 268 9.48 30.83 18.32
C ALA A 268 7.99 31.10 18.09
N GLY A 269 7.52 32.24 18.52
CA GLY A 269 6.13 32.66 18.46
C GLY A 269 5.30 32.10 19.61
N ASP A 270 4.08 31.64 19.35
CA ASP A 270 3.21 30.96 20.31
C ASP A 270 3.64 29.48 20.42
N LEU A 271 4.52 29.20 21.39
CA LEU A 271 5.07 27.86 21.58
C LEU A 271 3.98 26.81 21.95
N ALA A 272 2.96 27.24 22.69
CA ALA A 272 1.87 26.37 23.10
C ALA A 272 0.99 25.98 21.90
N ALA A 273 0.67 26.95 21.04
CA ALA A 273 -0.02 26.65 19.77
C ALA A 273 0.85 25.76 18.85
N GLY A 274 2.16 26.02 18.81
CA GLY A 274 3.09 25.19 18.05
C GLY A 274 3.14 23.74 18.54
N GLN A 275 3.07 23.52 19.85
CA GLN A 275 3.02 22.17 20.42
C GLN A 275 1.70 21.47 20.07
N ALA A 276 0.57 22.18 20.12
CA ALA A 276 -0.71 21.62 19.70
C ALA A 276 -0.71 21.19 18.23
N VAL A 277 -0.18 22.02 17.33
CA VAL A 277 -0.03 21.67 15.91
C VAL A 277 0.86 20.41 15.71
N ARG A 278 1.92 20.28 16.49
CA ARG A 278 2.78 19.08 16.44
C ARG A 278 2.02 17.82 16.88
N GLU A 279 1.14 17.96 17.88
CA GLU A 279 0.26 16.85 18.33
C GLU A 279 -0.77 16.50 17.27
N ASP A 280 -1.38 17.48 16.62
CA ASP A 280 -2.31 17.27 15.50
C ASP A 280 -1.65 16.63 14.28
N LEU A 281 -0.37 16.91 14.03
CA LEU A 281 0.42 16.27 12.97
C LEU A 281 0.91 14.85 13.33
N ALA A 282 0.86 14.45 14.60
CA ALA A 282 1.38 13.15 15.02
C ALA A 282 0.73 11.93 14.30
N PRO A 283 -0.58 11.90 14.00
CA PRO A 283 -1.19 10.81 13.22
C PRO A 283 -0.66 10.72 11.78
N PHE A 284 -0.34 11.86 11.16
CA PHE A 284 0.28 11.90 9.84
C PHE A 284 1.71 11.35 9.88
N ILE A 285 2.51 11.74 10.87
CA ILE A 285 3.92 11.35 11.00
C ILE A 285 4.02 9.87 11.40
N TRP A 286 3.25 9.43 12.42
CA TRP A 286 3.38 8.16 13.11
C TRP A 286 2.20 7.23 12.83
N ARG A 287 2.19 6.59 11.65
CA ARG A 287 1.13 5.64 11.29
C ARG A 287 1.26 4.32 12.07
N LYS A 288 0.14 3.79 12.58
CA LYS A 288 0.12 2.52 13.36
C LYS A 288 0.48 1.30 12.52
N TYR A 289 0.22 1.32 11.24
CA TYR A 289 0.47 0.20 10.33
C TYR A 289 1.72 0.46 9.51
N LEU A 290 2.55 -0.60 9.36
CA LEU A 290 3.75 -0.57 8.54
C LEU A 290 3.36 -0.21 7.09
N ASP A 291 3.74 0.98 6.71
CA ASP A 291 3.64 1.42 5.33
C ASP A 291 4.97 1.06 4.62
N PHE A 292 5.06 -0.19 4.13
CA PHE A 292 6.23 -0.62 3.36
C PHE A 292 6.47 0.26 2.12
N ALA A 293 5.41 0.88 1.60
CA ALA A 293 5.50 1.87 0.54
C ALA A 293 6.31 3.11 0.96
N ALA A 294 6.12 3.58 2.20
CA ALA A 294 6.88 4.73 2.71
C ALA A 294 8.38 4.45 2.80
N ILE A 295 8.76 3.23 3.14
CA ILE A 295 10.18 2.83 3.20
C ILE A 295 10.77 2.81 1.79
N ALA A 296 10.07 2.21 0.82
CA ALA A 296 10.51 2.18 -0.57
C ALA A 296 10.64 3.58 -1.18
N ASP A 297 9.74 4.50 -0.80
CA ASP A 297 9.78 5.89 -1.26
C ASP A 297 10.97 6.66 -0.69
N ILE A 298 11.33 6.43 0.58
CA ILE A 298 12.54 6.98 1.20
C ILE A 298 13.79 6.45 0.47
N HIS A 299 13.79 5.18 0.06
CA HIS A 299 14.86 4.57 -0.73
C HIS A 299 14.97 5.13 -2.15
N ALA A 300 13.84 5.38 -2.80
CA ALA A 300 13.80 5.97 -4.13
C ALA A 300 14.33 7.40 -4.12
N MET A 301 13.95 8.22 -3.14
CA MET A 301 14.51 9.57 -2.95
C MET A 301 16.02 9.55 -2.81
N LYS A 302 16.58 8.59 -2.06
CA LYS A 302 18.04 8.47 -1.95
C LYS A 302 18.70 8.13 -3.28
N ARG A 303 18.14 7.15 -4.03
CA ARG A 303 18.70 6.79 -5.35
C ARG A 303 18.71 7.98 -6.30
N GLN A 304 17.66 8.79 -6.29
CA GLN A 304 17.60 10.02 -7.09
C GLN A 304 18.69 11.03 -6.68
N ILE A 305 18.89 11.23 -5.37
CA ILE A 305 19.95 12.15 -4.87
C ILE A 305 21.34 11.65 -5.30
N HIS A 306 21.58 10.33 -5.22
CA HIS A 306 22.86 9.75 -5.64
C HIS A 306 23.05 9.75 -7.17
N ALA A 307 22.02 9.43 -7.95
CA ALA A 307 22.09 9.41 -9.41
C ALA A 307 22.22 10.80 -10.03
N PHE A 308 21.55 11.80 -9.43
CA PHE A 308 21.53 13.17 -9.99
C PHE A 308 22.84 13.95 -9.77
N ARG A 309 23.65 13.57 -8.77
CA ARG A 309 24.90 14.28 -8.42
C ARG A 309 26.20 13.54 -8.74
N GLY A 310 26.15 12.37 -9.39
CA GLY A 310 27.34 11.69 -9.92
C GLY A 310 28.40 11.34 -8.87
N PHE A 311 28.04 11.07 -7.62
CA PHE A 311 29.00 10.71 -6.58
C PHE A 311 29.56 9.30 -6.85
N GLY A 312 30.85 9.25 -7.21
CA GLY A 312 31.62 8.05 -7.45
C GLY A 312 31.88 7.22 -6.18
N GLU A 313 33.01 6.50 -6.16
CA GLU A 313 33.48 5.74 -5.01
C GLU A 313 33.79 6.66 -3.81
N ILE A 314 33.90 6.06 -2.60
CA ILE A 314 34.33 6.78 -1.40
C ILE A 314 35.75 7.30 -1.65
N GLY A 315 35.93 8.59 -1.56
CA GLY A 315 37.22 9.27 -1.68
C GLY A 315 37.31 10.36 -0.61
N VAL A 316 38.48 11.00 -0.48
CA VAL A 316 38.67 12.08 0.50
C VAL A 316 38.64 13.45 -0.19
N ALA A 317 39.53 13.70 -1.15
CA ALA A 317 39.52 14.96 -1.89
C ALA A 317 38.22 15.14 -2.70
N GLY A 318 37.53 16.24 -2.50
CA GLY A 318 36.25 16.53 -3.14
C GLY A 318 35.05 15.75 -2.65
N HIS A 319 35.19 14.90 -1.64
CA HIS A 319 34.08 14.14 -1.09
C HIS A 319 33.10 15.01 -0.31
N ASN A 320 31.79 14.79 -0.50
CA ASN A 320 30.79 15.48 0.29
C ASN A 320 30.39 14.64 1.50
N ILE A 321 30.85 15.04 2.66
CA ILE A 321 30.64 14.31 3.93
C ILE A 321 29.20 14.29 4.43
N LYS A 322 28.32 15.11 3.86
CA LYS A 322 26.88 15.13 4.21
C LYS A 322 26.06 14.21 3.33
N VAL A 323 26.14 14.36 2.00
CA VAL A 323 25.29 13.65 1.04
C VAL A 323 26.03 12.60 0.22
N GLY A 324 27.37 12.52 0.30
CA GLY A 324 28.17 11.47 -0.29
C GLY A 324 27.93 10.11 0.37
N ARG A 325 28.50 9.05 -0.23
CA ARG A 325 28.42 7.70 0.33
C ARG A 325 29.08 7.63 1.70
N GLY A 326 28.41 6.99 2.65
CA GLY A 326 28.86 6.92 4.04
C GLY A 326 28.69 8.21 4.83
N GLY A 327 28.08 9.26 4.25
CA GLY A 327 27.96 10.58 4.88
C GLY A 327 26.88 10.70 5.95
N ILE A 328 26.86 11.86 6.60
CA ILE A 328 25.96 12.21 7.72
C ILE A 328 24.50 11.88 7.40
N ARG A 329 24.07 12.17 6.17
CA ARG A 329 22.68 11.93 5.75
C ARG A 329 22.31 10.45 5.73
N GLU A 330 23.26 9.54 5.53
CA GLU A 330 22.99 8.10 5.60
C GLU A 330 22.71 7.64 7.03
N VAL A 331 23.41 8.20 8.02
CA VAL A 331 23.12 7.95 9.44
C VAL A 331 21.73 8.49 9.80
N GLU A 332 21.43 9.73 9.41
CA GLU A 332 20.11 10.33 9.68
C GLU A 332 18.99 9.53 9.03
N PHE A 333 19.14 9.08 7.78
CA PHE A 333 18.16 8.23 7.09
C PHE A 333 18.03 6.85 7.71
N PHE A 334 19.12 6.25 8.13
CA PHE A 334 19.10 4.97 8.83
C PHE A 334 18.17 5.06 10.05
N VAL A 335 18.34 6.10 10.86
CA VAL A 335 17.55 6.35 12.05
C VAL A 335 16.10 6.67 11.74
N GLN A 336 15.85 7.66 10.88
CA GLN A 336 14.50 8.13 10.56
C GLN A 336 13.65 7.04 9.88
N THR A 337 14.25 6.20 9.05
CA THR A 337 13.56 5.06 8.45
C THR A 337 13.04 4.11 9.52
N GLN A 338 13.88 3.76 10.50
CA GLN A 338 13.49 2.88 11.59
C GLN A 338 12.43 3.52 12.51
N GLN A 339 12.56 4.81 12.77
CA GLN A 339 11.57 5.57 13.52
C GLN A 339 10.20 5.59 12.83
N LEU A 340 10.15 5.77 11.50
CA LEU A 340 8.90 5.73 10.73
C LEU A 340 8.25 4.34 10.73
N ILE A 341 9.08 3.28 10.74
CA ILE A 341 8.60 1.89 10.81
C ILE A 341 7.99 1.57 12.17
N ALA A 342 8.67 1.95 13.24
CA ALA A 342 8.37 1.49 14.60
C ALA A 342 7.62 2.52 15.46
N GLY A 343 7.82 3.82 15.20
CA GLY A 343 7.33 4.90 16.04
C GLY A 343 5.80 5.02 16.15
N GLY A 344 5.06 4.45 15.18
CA GLY A 344 3.61 4.35 15.27
C GLY A 344 3.14 3.46 16.42
N ARG A 345 3.91 2.41 16.74
CA ARG A 345 3.62 1.43 17.79
C ARG A 345 4.42 1.67 19.07
N GLN A 346 5.57 2.32 18.97
CA GLN A 346 6.50 2.57 20.08
C GLN A 346 6.75 4.09 20.21
N PRO A 347 5.95 4.81 21.00
CA PRO A 347 6.05 6.26 21.15
C PRO A 347 7.41 6.75 21.65
N GLU A 348 8.16 5.92 22.36
CA GLU A 348 9.48 6.22 22.89
C GLU A 348 10.53 6.47 21.79
N LEU A 349 10.27 5.98 20.57
CA LEU A 349 11.11 6.23 19.40
C LEU A 349 10.84 7.58 18.73
N ARG A 350 9.82 8.33 19.19
CA ARG A 350 9.41 9.62 18.61
C ARG A 350 10.26 10.78 19.12
N VAL A 351 11.57 10.67 18.96
CA VAL A 351 12.55 11.70 19.37
C VAL A 351 13.15 12.35 18.13
N SER A 352 13.54 13.62 18.22
CA SER A 352 14.04 14.40 17.09
C SER A 352 15.56 14.29 16.91
N GLU A 353 16.31 14.04 17.99
CA GLU A 353 17.77 13.99 18.01
C GLU A 353 18.28 12.64 17.49
N THR A 354 19.23 12.68 16.56
CA THR A 354 19.74 11.48 15.88
C THR A 354 20.41 10.48 16.84
N LEU A 355 21.27 10.96 17.75
CA LEU A 355 21.95 10.09 18.72
C LEU A 355 21.00 9.51 19.77
N LEU A 356 20.04 10.30 20.25
CA LEU A 356 19.03 9.80 21.17
C LEU A 356 18.14 8.75 20.50
N ALA A 357 17.83 8.94 19.22
CA ALA A 357 17.07 7.95 18.45
C ALA A 357 17.85 6.64 18.26
N LEU A 358 19.16 6.70 18.00
CA LEU A 358 20.03 5.50 17.96
C LEU A 358 20.01 4.75 19.30
N ASP A 359 20.14 5.47 20.42
CA ASP A 359 20.09 4.89 21.77
C ASP A 359 18.72 4.20 22.03
N ARG A 360 17.61 4.86 21.68
CA ARG A 360 16.27 4.28 21.81
C ARG A 360 16.03 3.06 20.92
N LEU A 361 16.55 3.08 19.68
CA LEU A 361 16.48 1.94 18.77
C LEU A 361 17.25 0.73 19.30
N GLU A 362 18.43 0.96 19.92
CA GLU A 362 19.20 -0.08 20.58
C GLU A 362 18.45 -0.64 21.80
N GLN A 363 17.99 0.22 22.70
CA GLN A 363 17.23 -0.18 23.91
C GLN A 363 15.98 -1.01 23.58
N ARG A 364 15.36 -0.77 22.44
CA ARG A 364 14.19 -1.50 21.96
C ARG A 364 14.50 -2.69 21.04
N GLY A 365 15.77 -3.03 20.85
CA GLY A 365 16.23 -4.18 20.08
C GLY A 365 16.07 -4.08 18.57
N TRP A 366 15.85 -2.87 18.04
CA TRP A 366 15.78 -2.64 16.58
C TRP A 366 17.15 -2.67 15.93
N ILE A 367 18.20 -2.31 16.65
CA ILE A 367 19.59 -2.40 16.23
C ILE A 367 20.41 -3.04 17.34
N THR A 368 21.54 -3.65 16.97
CA THR A 368 22.46 -4.18 17.97
C THR A 368 23.31 -3.06 18.57
N GLY A 369 23.77 -3.24 19.83
CA GLY A 369 24.60 -2.25 20.50
C GLY A 369 25.91 -1.91 19.78
N ASN A 370 26.42 -2.82 18.95
CA ASN A 370 27.58 -2.54 18.10
C ASN A 370 27.23 -1.53 16.99
N VAL A 371 26.13 -1.76 16.29
CA VAL A 371 25.61 -0.86 15.23
C VAL A 371 25.31 0.52 15.79
N GLY A 372 24.66 0.58 16.97
CA GLY A 372 24.34 1.85 17.63
C GLY A 372 25.58 2.67 17.93
N ARG A 373 26.60 2.05 18.55
CA ARG A 373 27.87 2.71 18.88
C ARG A 373 28.63 3.16 17.64
N GLU A 374 28.83 2.27 16.67
CA GLU A 374 29.59 2.57 15.45
C GLU A 374 28.95 3.73 14.65
N LEU A 375 27.63 3.76 14.51
CA LEU A 375 26.94 4.88 13.85
C LEU A 375 26.98 6.17 14.66
N ALA A 376 26.91 6.08 15.99
CA ALA A 376 27.01 7.26 16.85
C ALA A 376 28.41 7.90 16.81
N ASP A 377 29.47 7.07 16.82
CA ASP A 377 30.85 7.54 16.76
C ASP A 377 31.17 8.13 15.39
N ALA A 378 30.77 7.46 14.31
CA ALA A 378 30.88 7.99 12.96
C ALA A 378 30.13 9.32 12.79
N TYR A 379 28.91 9.41 13.35
CA TYR A 379 28.12 10.65 13.30
C TYR A 379 28.85 11.80 14.00
N ARG A 380 29.38 11.59 15.21
CA ARG A 380 30.13 12.62 15.95
C ARG A 380 31.39 13.04 15.18
N PHE A 381 32.14 12.09 14.63
CA PHE A 381 33.34 12.35 13.84
C PHE A 381 33.03 13.19 12.61
N LEU A 382 32.06 12.77 11.79
CA LEU A 382 31.66 13.49 10.59
C LEU A 382 31.10 14.89 10.90
N ARG A 383 30.38 15.05 12.01
CA ARG A 383 29.91 16.36 12.47
C ARG A 383 31.06 17.27 12.91
N THR A 384 32.10 16.71 13.55
CA THR A 384 33.31 17.47 13.88
C THR A 384 33.98 17.95 12.60
N VAL A 385 34.19 17.08 11.60
CA VAL A 385 34.80 17.47 10.31
C VAL A 385 33.96 18.55 9.62
N GLU A 386 32.61 18.43 9.64
CA GLU A 386 31.70 19.44 9.08
C GLU A 386 31.87 20.81 9.74
N HIS A 387 32.00 20.87 11.07
CA HIS A 387 32.27 22.10 11.78
C HIS A 387 33.63 22.73 11.40
N ARG A 388 34.70 21.93 11.31
CA ARG A 388 36.03 22.41 10.90
C ARG A 388 36.01 23.06 9.52
N LEU A 389 35.31 22.42 8.56
CA LEU A 389 35.11 22.97 7.20
C LEU A 389 34.40 24.33 7.24
N GLN A 390 33.36 24.45 8.06
CA GLN A 390 32.54 25.65 8.10
C GLN A 390 33.22 26.80 8.86
N MET A 391 34.04 26.51 9.88
CA MET A 391 34.74 27.49 10.69
C MET A 391 35.80 28.26 9.89
N MET A 392 36.32 27.70 8.79
CA MET A 392 37.38 28.35 8.01
C MET A 392 36.92 29.71 7.44
N PHE A 393 35.73 29.74 6.81
CA PHE A 393 35.24 30.92 6.07
C PHE A 393 33.80 31.33 6.39
N ASP A 394 33.14 30.74 7.39
CA ASP A 394 31.70 30.89 7.67
C ASP A 394 30.86 30.54 6.43
N GLU A 395 31.23 29.46 5.71
CA GLU A 395 30.53 28.99 4.52
C GLU A 395 29.73 27.72 4.81
N GLN A 396 28.56 27.63 4.16
CA GLN A 396 27.73 26.41 4.21
C GLN A 396 28.29 25.35 3.26
N THR A 397 29.47 24.83 3.58
CA THR A 397 30.13 23.79 2.81
C THR A 397 30.15 22.47 3.55
N GLN A 398 30.03 21.38 2.82
CA GLN A 398 30.16 20.00 3.30
C GLN A 398 31.07 19.17 2.39
N THR A 399 31.67 19.81 1.38
CA THR A 399 32.58 19.15 0.44
C THR A 399 34.01 19.40 0.88
N LEU A 400 34.76 18.34 1.07
CA LEU A 400 36.16 18.42 1.39
C LEU A 400 36.92 19.11 0.24
N PRO A 401 37.88 19.96 0.54
CA PRO A 401 38.71 20.58 -0.50
C PRO A 401 39.42 19.54 -1.37
N ALA A 402 39.41 19.76 -2.68
CA ALA A 402 40.25 19.01 -3.61
C ALA A 402 41.73 19.50 -3.59
N ASP A 403 41.95 20.74 -3.13
CA ASP A 403 43.24 21.36 -2.96
C ASP A 403 43.94 20.76 -1.74
N ALA A 404 45.18 20.30 -1.93
CA ALA A 404 45.96 19.59 -0.90
C ALA A 404 46.27 20.46 0.33
N ASP A 405 46.54 21.76 0.15
CA ASP A 405 46.86 22.66 1.24
C ASP A 405 45.65 22.93 2.12
N LYS A 406 44.50 23.20 1.51
CA LYS A 406 43.22 23.37 2.22
C LYS A 406 42.75 22.08 2.89
N LEU A 407 43.03 20.92 2.30
CA LEU A 407 42.72 19.62 2.92
C LEU A 407 43.61 19.39 4.15
N ALA A 408 44.90 19.77 4.07
CA ALA A 408 45.82 19.73 5.21
C ALA A 408 45.35 20.68 6.33
N CYS A 409 44.84 21.84 5.99
CA CYS A 409 44.24 22.77 6.95
C CYS A 409 43.09 22.13 7.73
N VAL A 410 42.18 21.44 7.04
CA VAL A 410 41.07 20.71 7.69
C VAL A 410 41.60 19.58 8.59
N ALA A 411 42.58 18.80 8.14
CA ALA A 411 43.20 17.75 8.94
C ALA A 411 43.82 18.31 10.23
N HIS A 412 44.55 19.40 10.13
CA HIS A 412 45.13 20.10 11.28
C HIS A 412 44.08 20.62 12.26
N LEU A 413 42.97 21.18 11.77
CA LEU A 413 41.84 21.62 12.61
C LEU A 413 41.13 20.43 13.28
N CYS A 414 41.18 19.26 12.66
CA CYS A 414 40.70 18.01 13.26
C CYS A 414 41.69 17.35 14.23
N GLY A 415 42.89 17.94 14.42
CA GLY A 415 43.90 17.44 15.35
C GLY A 415 44.88 16.44 14.75
N TYR A 416 44.88 16.20 13.44
CA TYR A 416 45.78 15.28 12.76
C TYR A 416 47.04 16.04 12.28
N THR A 417 48.20 15.43 12.48
CA THR A 417 49.48 15.96 11.99
C THR A 417 49.75 15.56 10.55
N ASP A 418 49.14 14.48 10.10
CA ASP A 418 49.33 13.89 8.80
C ASP A 418 48.00 13.78 8.06
N VAL A 419 47.97 14.22 6.83
CA VAL A 419 46.78 14.19 5.96
C VAL A 419 46.35 12.74 5.63
N ASP A 420 47.34 11.83 5.47
CA ASP A 420 47.04 10.44 5.16
C ASP A 420 46.38 9.73 6.35
N ALA A 421 46.81 10.04 7.58
CA ALA A 421 46.17 9.55 8.79
C ALA A 421 44.72 10.08 8.93
N PHE A 422 44.46 11.34 8.61
CA PHE A 422 43.10 11.90 8.56
C PHE A 422 42.25 11.22 7.47
N ALA A 423 42.87 11.04 6.28
CA ALA A 423 42.18 10.39 5.15
C ALA A 423 41.81 8.94 5.47
N ALA A 424 42.71 8.18 6.09
CA ALA A 424 42.41 6.82 6.52
C ALA A 424 41.28 6.75 7.58
N ALA A 425 41.33 7.63 8.59
CA ALA A 425 40.30 7.71 9.61
C ALA A 425 38.94 8.07 9.02
N LEU A 426 38.89 9.06 8.14
CA LEU A 426 37.66 9.48 7.48
C LEU A 426 37.08 8.38 6.59
N THR A 427 37.91 7.73 5.76
CA THR A 427 37.50 6.64 4.88
C THR A 427 36.90 5.48 5.69
N ALA A 428 37.54 5.09 6.80
CA ALA A 428 37.04 4.04 7.68
C ALA A 428 35.66 4.35 8.26
N GLU A 429 35.41 5.60 8.66
CA GLU A 429 34.08 5.99 9.16
C GLU A 429 33.04 6.03 8.04
N LEU A 430 33.39 6.55 6.85
CA LEU A 430 32.47 6.54 5.70
C LEU A 430 32.10 5.12 5.25
N GLU A 431 33.07 4.20 5.20
CA GLU A 431 32.84 2.79 4.85
C GLU A 431 31.99 2.08 5.90
N ARG A 432 32.21 2.36 7.19
CA ARG A 432 31.41 1.83 8.29
C ARG A 432 29.94 2.24 8.19
N VAL A 433 29.68 3.52 7.99
CA VAL A 433 28.32 4.04 7.80
C VAL A 433 27.67 3.41 6.57
N GLN A 434 28.38 3.36 5.43
CA GLN A 434 27.89 2.75 4.21
C GLN A 434 27.55 1.26 4.41
N GLY A 435 28.40 0.52 5.12
CA GLY A 435 28.20 -0.91 5.41
C GLY A 435 26.91 -1.15 6.20
N HIS A 436 26.68 -0.39 7.27
CA HIS A 436 25.43 -0.49 8.05
C HIS A 436 24.22 -0.05 7.25
N TYR A 437 24.36 1.01 6.48
CA TYR A 437 23.30 1.52 5.64
C TYR A 437 22.89 0.53 4.54
N MET A 438 23.85 -0.15 3.89
CA MET A 438 23.57 -1.14 2.84
C MET A 438 22.88 -2.38 3.39
N ARG A 439 23.25 -2.85 4.60
CA ARG A 439 22.58 -4.00 5.25
C ARG A 439 21.11 -3.79 5.53
N LEU A 440 20.68 -2.57 5.74
CA LEU A 440 19.23 -2.26 5.85
C LEU A 440 18.45 -2.69 4.60
N PHE A 441 19.14 -2.94 3.47
CA PHE A 441 18.57 -3.10 2.13
C PHE A 441 18.95 -4.42 1.45
N GLU A 442 19.75 -5.27 2.08
CA GLU A 442 20.18 -6.57 1.54
C GLU A 442 19.03 -7.55 1.27
N HIS A 443 17.83 -7.26 1.77
CA HIS A 443 16.62 -8.04 1.51
C HIS A 443 15.79 -7.54 0.31
N SER A 444 16.27 -6.57 -0.44
CA SER A 444 15.62 -6.12 -1.68
C SER A 444 16.30 -6.74 -2.90
N PRO A 445 15.58 -7.57 -3.70
CA PRO A 445 16.18 -8.19 -4.90
C PRO A 445 16.71 -7.11 -5.85
N GLY A 446 17.96 -7.24 -6.23
CA GLY A 446 18.60 -6.36 -7.21
C GLY A 446 17.88 -6.40 -8.57
N LEU A 447 17.58 -5.25 -9.12
CA LEU A 447 16.94 -5.03 -10.42
C LEU A 447 17.87 -5.29 -11.63
N THR A 448 18.76 -6.30 -11.53
CA THR A 448 19.65 -6.72 -12.61
C THR A 448 19.56 -8.22 -12.83
N ARG A 449 18.42 -8.70 -13.32
CA ARG A 449 18.31 -9.99 -13.96
C ARG A 449 17.36 -9.85 -15.16
N GLY A 450 17.93 -9.80 -16.36
CA GLY A 450 17.21 -9.81 -17.63
C GLY A 450 17.77 -8.79 -18.62
N GLY A 451 18.71 -9.20 -19.44
CA GLY A 451 19.46 -8.33 -20.36
C GLY A 451 18.70 -7.92 -21.63
N ALA A 452 17.53 -7.28 -21.51
CA ALA A 452 16.92 -6.62 -22.66
C ALA A 452 16.82 -5.11 -22.38
N ASN A 453 17.57 -4.32 -23.12
CA ASN A 453 17.49 -2.85 -23.10
C ASN A 453 16.22 -2.44 -23.86
N LEU A 454 15.06 -2.34 -23.14
CA LEU A 454 13.81 -1.89 -23.75
C LEU A 454 13.74 -0.36 -23.72
N VAL A 455 13.67 0.27 -24.91
CA VAL A 455 13.62 1.72 -25.09
C VAL A 455 12.20 2.13 -25.49
N PHE A 456 11.51 2.86 -24.60
CA PHE A 456 10.15 3.37 -24.84
C PHE A 456 10.10 4.86 -25.10
N ALA A 457 11.25 5.56 -25.12
CA ALA A 457 11.36 6.98 -25.37
C ALA A 457 11.44 7.28 -26.88
N GLY A 458 10.78 8.37 -27.32
CA GLY A 458 10.79 8.82 -28.73
C GLY A 458 9.46 8.64 -29.45
N GLU A 459 9.31 9.32 -30.63
CA GLU A 459 8.10 9.24 -31.45
C GLU A 459 8.05 7.96 -32.32
N ALA A 460 9.21 7.45 -32.73
CA ALA A 460 9.32 6.21 -33.50
C ALA A 460 9.56 4.99 -32.60
N ASP A 461 9.08 3.84 -33.05
CA ASP A 461 9.29 2.58 -32.32
C ASP A 461 10.72 2.08 -32.56
N ASP A 462 11.45 1.83 -31.45
CA ASP A 462 12.82 1.31 -31.54
C ASP A 462 12.84 -0.13 -32.06
N PRO A 463 13.55 -0.43 -33.19
CA PRO A 463 13.58 -1.77 -33.76
C PRO A 463 14.13 -2.83 -32.82
N GLY A 464 15.09 -2.49 -31.96
CA GLY A 464 15.65 -3.43 -30.97
C GLY A 464 14.65 -3.78 -29.88
N THR A 465 13.81 -2.83 -29.48
CA THR A 465 12.71 -3.06 -28.53
C THR A 465 11.61 -3.94 -29.13
N ILE A 466 11.24 -3.71 -30.40
CA ILE A 466 10.28 -4.57 -31.12
C ILE A 466 10.78 -6.02 -31.16
N GLU A 467 12.05 -6.21 -31.53
CA GLU A 467 12.64 -7.56 -31.59
C GLU A 467 12.71 -8.23 -30.20
N ALA A 468 13.08 -7.47 -29.17
CA ALA A 468 13.13 -7.97 -27.79
C ALA A 468 11.75 -8.38 -27.28
N LEU A 469 10.71 -7.58 -27.48
CA LEU A 469 9.34 -7.90 -27.11
C LEU A 469 8.82 -9.11 -27.89
N SER A 470 9.13 -9.23 -29.19
CA SER A 470 8.78 -10.40 -29.99
C SER A 470 9.44 -11.67 -29.47
N ARG A 471 10.71 -11.62 -29.08
CA ARG A 471 11.42 -12.75 -28.44
C ARG A 471 10.83 -13.12 -27.06
N MET A 472 10.24 -12.15 -26.35
CA MET A 472 9.53 -12.37 -25.10
C MET A 472 8.12 -12.98 -25.30
N GLY A 473 7.65 -13.13 -26.53
CA GLY A 473 6.38 -13.76 -26.85
C GLY A 473 5.23 -12.82 -27.19
N TYR A 474 5.46 -11.50 -27.21
CA TYR A 474 4.45 -10.54 -27.63
C TYR A 474 4.28 -10.59 -29.16
N GLN A 475 3.03 -10.77 -29.62
CA GLN A 475 2.71 -10.79 -31.04
C GLN A 475 2.45 -9.40 -31.62
N ARG A 476 2.14 -8.43 -30.75
CA ARG A 476 1.84 -7.04 -31.09
C ARG A 476 2.74 -6.03 -30.36
N PRO A 477 4.07 -6.07 -30.57
CA PRO A 477 5.03 -5.25 -29.85
C PRO A 477 4.75 -3.74 -29.92
N ALA A 478 4.23 -3.26 -31.06
CA ALA A 478 3.90 -1.83 -31.24
C ALA A 478 2.77 -1.37 -30.29
N GLU A 479 1.77 -2.23 -30.02
CA GLU A 479 0.71 -1.92 -29.05
C GLU A 479 1.27 -1.86 -27.62
N VAL A 480 2.20 -2.76 -27.27
CA VAL A 480 2.92 -2.75 -25.98
C VAL A 480 3.68 -1.44 -25.80
N ILE A 481 4.44 -1.04 -26.82
CA ILE A 481 5.19 0.23 -26.81
C ILE A 481 4.23 1.42 -26.65
N GLY A 482 3.11 1.41 -27.39
CA GLY A 482 2.10 2.46 -27.31
C GLY A 482 1.44 2.58 -25.93
N ALA A 483 1.13 1.47 -25.28
CA ALA A 483 0.59 1.43 -23.92
C ALA A 483 1.60 2.00 -22.90
N VAL A 484 2.84 1.52 -22.93
CA VAL A 484 3.91 1.99 -22.03
C VAL A 484 4.19 3.49 -22.20
N ARG A 485 4.25 3.98 -23.45
CA ARG A 485 4.34 5.44 -23.72
C ARG A 485 3.16 6.20 -23.13
N GLY A 486 1.94 5.67 -23.27
CA GLY A 486 0.74 6.25 -22.67
C GLY A 486 0.85 6.42 -21.16
N TRP A 487 1.45 5.45 -20.49
CA TRP A 487 1.71 5.52 -19.04
C TRP A 487 2.69 6.64 -18.69
N HIS A 488 3.81 6.73 -19.39
CA HIS A 488 4.81 7.79 -19.15
C HIS A 488 4.27 9.20 -19.46
N HIS A 489 3.33 9.34 -20.38
CA HIS A 489 2.66 10.61 -20.68
C HIS A 489 1.53 10.95 -19.71
N GLY A 490 1.24 10.08 -18.72
CA GLY A 490 0.23 10.33 -17.69
C GLY A 490 -1.20 10.30 -18.21
N ARG A 491 -1.49 9.52 -19.26
CA ARG A 491 -2.83 9.41 -19.86
C ARG A 491 -3.87 8.82 -18.90
N SER A 492 -3.44 7.87 -18.07
CA SER A 492 -4.33 7.24 -17.07
C SER A 492 -4.24 7.96 -15.72
N PRO A 493 -5.33 8.05 -14.94
CA PRO A 493 -5.34 8.67 -13.62
C PRO A 493 -4.26 8.11 -12.68
N ALA A 494 -4.04 6.79 -12.72
CA ALA A 494 -3.03 6.12 -11.90
C ALA A 494 -1.60 6.63 -12.10
N VAL A 495 -1.29 7.21 -13.26
CA VAL A 495 0.07 7.64 -13.63
C VAL A 495 0.18 9.15 -13.85
N ARG A 496 -0.80 9.95 -13.43
CA ARG A 496 -0.79 11.41 -13.59
C ARG A 496 0.30 12.07 -12.75
N THR A 497 0.57 11.57 -11.56
CA THR A 497 1.57 12.16 -10.67
C THR A 497 2.99 11.77 -11.10
N PRO A 498 3.98 12.65 -10.98
CA PRO A 498 5.39 12.32 -11.25
C PRO A 498 5.85 11.11 -10.46
N ARG A 499 5.42 10.99 -9.19
CA ARG A 499 5.78 9.90 -8.31
C ARG A 499 5.25 8.54 -8.77
N ALA A 500 4.01 8.50 -9.26
CA ALA A 500 3.45 7.27 -9.80
C ALA A 500 4.22 6.81 -11.05
N ARG A 501 4.62 7.75 -11.92
CA ARG A 501 5.43 7.44 -13.12
C ARG A 501 6.82 6.91 -12.77
N GLU A 502 7.47 7.48 -11.75
CA GLU A 502 8.77 7.00 -11.26
C GLU A 502 8.68 5.55 -10.78
N LEU A 503 7.72 5.26 -9.89
CA LEU A 503 7.51 3.91 -9.37
C LEU A 503 7.15 2.92 -10.48
N LEU A 504 6.30 3.33 -11.42
CA LEU A 504 5.98 2.50 -12.58
C LEU A 504 7.22 2.22 -13.43
N THR A 505 8.07 3.22 -13.68
CA THR A 505 9.32 3.04 -14.44
C THR A 505 10.24 2.01 -13.78
N GLU A 506 10.29 1.99 -12.46
CA GLU A 506 11.09 1.01 -11.71
C GLU A 506 10.51 -0.41 -11.76
N VAL A 507 9.18 -0.56 -11.76
CA VAL A 507 8.48 -1.85 -11.82
C VAL A 507 8.37 -2.37 -13.26
N GLN A 508 8.38 -1.49 -14.23
CA GLN A 508 8.09 -1.78 -15.63
C GLN A 508 8.88 -2.95 -16.25
N PRO A 509 10.21 -3.11 -16.05
CA PRO A 509 10.94 -4.25 -16.63
C PRO A 509 10.43 -5.58 -16.08
N ALA A 510 10.25 -5.68 -14.75
CA ALA A 510 9.74 -6.87 -14.10
C ALA A 510 8.27 -7.14 -14.48
N LEU A 511 7.48 -6.10 -14.68
CA LEU A 511 6.09 -6.18 -15.11
C LEU A 511 6.00 -6.75 -16.54
N ILE A 512 6.75 -6.19 -17.49
CA ILE A 512 6.76 -6.65 -18.89
C ILE A 512 7.23 -8.12 -18.94
N GLU A 513 8.25 -8.49 -18.16
CA GLU A 513 8.72 -9.87 -18.05
C GLU A 513 7.65 -10.79 -17.43
N ALA A 514 6.97 -10.39 -16.38
CA ALA A 514 5.92 -11.19 -15.78
C ALA A 514 4.72 -11.36 -16.72
N LEU A 515 4.30 -10.30 -17.42
CA LEU A 515 3.23 -10.35 -18.41
C LEU A 515 3.62 -11.25 -19.60
N SER A 516 4.88 -11.26 -20.03
CA SER A 516 5.37 -12.11 -21.13
C SER A 516 5.34 -13.60 -20.81
N LYS A 517 5.41 -13.97 -19.55
CA LYS A 517 5.33 -15.37 -19.08
C LYS A 517 3.90 -15.89 -18.93
N THR A 518 2.91 -15.06 -19.19
CA THR A 518 1.50 -15.44 -19.03
C THR A 518 1.00 -16.26 -20.22
N ALA A 519 -0.19 -16.82 -20.07
CA ALA A 519 -0.88 -17.56 -21.11
C ALA A 519 -1.03 -16.79 -22.43
N ASN A 520 -1.27 -15.48 -22.34
CA ASN A 520 -1.38 -14.58 -23.49
C ASN A 520 -0.77 -13.24 -23.13
N PRO A 521 0.48 -12.97 -23.52
CA PRO A 521 1.19 -11.74 -23.20
C PRO A 521 0.48 -10.47 -23.67
N ASP A 522 -0.06 -10.47 -24.88
CA ASP A 522 -0.78 -9.31 -25.44
C ASP A 522 -2.07 -9.03 -24.67
N LEU A 523 -2.83 -10.07 -24.35
CA LEU A 523 -4.04 -9.93 -23.54
C LEU A 523 -3.72 -9.47 -22.13
N ALA A 524 -2.64 -9.97 -21.55
CA ALA A 524 -2.16 -9.57 -20.23
C ALA A 524 -1.79 -8.08 -20.21
N MET A 525 -1.12 -7.60 -21.25
CA MET A 525 -0.77 -6.18 -21.38
C MET A 525 -2.01 -5.31 -21.51
N ILE A 526 -2.95 -5.67 -22.38
CA ILE A 526 -4.23 -4.94 -22.54
C ILE A 526 -5.03 -4.95 -21.22
N GLY A 527 -5.05 -6.09 -20.54
CA GLY A 527 -5.72 -6.23 -19.23
C GLY A 527 -5.11 -5.31 -18.18
N PHE A 528 -3.79 -5.27 -18.11
CA PHE A 528 -3.06 -4.40 -17.18
C PHE A 528 -3.23 -2.91 -17.52
N ASP A 529 -3.14 -2.53 -18.80
CA ASP A 529 -3.39 -1.15 -19.24
C ASP A 529 -4.78 -0.67 -18.84
N ARG A 530 -5.81 -1.48 -19.07
CA ARG A 530 -7.18 -1.20 -18.62
C ARG A 530 -7.28 -1.09 -17.10
N PHE A 531 -6.62 -1.99 -16.38
CA PHE A 531 -6.60 -2.00 -14.92
C PHE A 531 -6.06 -0.68 -14.35
N ILE A 532 -4.92 -0.19 -14.83
CA ILE A 532 -4.38 1.09 -14.36
C ILE A 532 -5.18 2.31 -14.85
N ALA A 533 -5.90 2.19 -15.97
CA ALA A 533 -6.79 3.26 -16.45
C ALA A 533 -7.99 3.50 -15.53
N GLU A 534 -8.48 2.46 -14.87
CA GLU A 534 -9.61 2.52 -13.93
C GLU A 534 -9.18 2.94 -12.50
N LEU A 535 -7.87 2.95 -12.19
CA LEU A 535 -7.37 3.30 -10.87
C LEU A 535 -7.24 4.82 -10.69
N PRO A 536 -7.78 5.40 -9.62
CA PRO A 536 -7.67 6.84 -9.34
C PRO A 536 -6.24 7.28 -8.97
N SER A 537 -5.41 6.38 -8.42
CA SER A 537 -4.01 6.62 -8.07
C SER A 537 -3.20 5.33 -8.11
N GLY A 538 -2.02 5.37 -8.73
CA GLY A 538 -1.14 4.21 -8.90
C GLY A 538 -0.01 4.09 -7.89
N VAL A 539 0.27 5.12 -7.09
CA VAL A 539 1.45 5.16 -6.21
C VAL A 539 1.51 3.96 -5.26
N GLN A 540 0.41 3.64 -4.59
CA GLN A 540 0.36 2.52 -3.66
C GLN A 540 0.51 1.17 -4.37
N LEU A 541 -0.17 0.99 -5.51
CA LEU A 541 -0.09 -0.24 -6.29
C LEU A 541 1.34 -0.48 -6.78
N PHE A 542 1.95 0.50 -7.45
CA PHE A 542 3.29 0.32 -8.01
C PHE A 542 4.35 0.12 -6.93
N SER A 543 4.20 0.76 -5.77
CA SER A 543 5.04 0.51 -4.61
C SER A 543 4.91 -0.93 -4.09
N LEU A 544 3.70 -1.45 -3.99
CA LEU A 544 3.42 -2.85 -3.61
C LEU A 544 3.99 -3.86 -4.61
N LEU A 545 3.78 -3.63 -5.91
CA LEU A 545 4.30 -4.50 -6.97
C LEU A 545 5.83 -4.56 -6.98
N LYS A 546 6.47 -3.43 -6.73
CA LYS A 546 7.93 -3.36 -6.62
C LYS A 546 8.47 -4.21 -5.47
N GLN A 547 7.76 -4.23 -4.34
CA GLN A 547 8.20 -4.91 -3.12
C GLN A 547 7.83 -6.40 -3.10
N ASN A 548 6.81 -6.79 -3.88
CA ASN A 548 6.27 -8.14 -3.86
C ASN A 548 6.22 -8.76 -5.27
N PRO A 549 7.31 -9.43 -5.70
CA PRO A 549 7.36 -10.09 -7.01
C PRO A 549 6.27 -11.16 -7.20
N ARG A 550 5.90 -11.87 -6.14
CA ARG A 550 4.82 -12.87 -6.20
C ARG A 550 3.47 -12.25 -6.51
N LEU A 551 3.21 -11.04 -5.98
CA LEU A 551 2.00 -10.29 -6.31
C LEU A 551 2.00 -9.84 -7.77
N LEU A 552 3.16 -9.40 -8.28
CA LEU A 552 3.32 -9.02 -9.67
C LEU A 552 3.02 -10.20 -10.60
N GLU A 553 3.58 -11.38 -10.31
CA GLU A 553 3.33 -12.62 -11.05
C GLU A 553 1.85 -13.03 -10.99
N LEU A 554 1.22 -12.92 -9.83
CA LEU A 554 -0.21 -13.24 -9.67
C LEU A 554 -1.10 -12.29 -10.49
N ILE A 555 -0.86 -10.98 -10.43
CA ILE A 555 -1.61 -10.00 -11.22
C ILE A 555 -1.39 -10.27 -12.72
N ALA A 556 -0.15 -10.51 -13.14
CA ALA A 556 0.16 -10.85 -14.51
C ALA A 556 -0.60 -12.13 -14.96
N ALA A 557 -0.59 -13.17 -14.15
CA ALA A 557 -1.33 -14.41 -14.43
C ALA A 557 -2.84 -14.17 -14.57
N ILE A 558 -3.44 -13.39 -13.65
CA ILE A 558 -4.86 -13.02 -13.74
C ILE A 558 -5.16 -12.28 -15.04
N MET A 559 -4.31 -11.30 -15.41
CA MET A 559 -4.53 -10.46 -16.60
C MET A 559 -4.40 -11.27 -17.90
N GLY A 560 -3.45 -12.20 -17.96
CA GLY A 560 -3.16 -12.98 -19.17
C GLY A 560 -3.94 -14.29 -19.33
N THR A 561 -4.57 -14.79 -18.26
CA THR A 561 -5.18 -16.12 -18.27
C THR A 561 -6.67 -16.10 -17.95
N ALA A 562 -7.13 -15.14 -17.12
CA ALA A 562 -8.49 -15.12 -16.59
C ALA A 562 -9.19 -13.77 -16.84
N PRO A 563 -9.75 -13.51 -18.04
CA PRO A 563 -10.39 -12.25 -18.41
C PRO A 563 -11.52 -11.82 -17.46
N ARG A 564 -12.22 -12.80 -16.89
CA ARG A 564 -13.28 -12.57 -15.93
C ARG A 564 -12.74 -11.98 -14.61
N LEU A 565 -11.67 -12.56 -14.08
CA LEU A 565 -10.98 -12.03 -12.89
C LEU A 565 -10.31 -10.68 -13.17
N SER A 566 -9.71 -10.54 -14.34
CA SER A 566 -9.12 -9.26 -14.80
C SER A 566 -10.15 -8.13 -14.78
N ARG A 567 -11.37 -8.39 -15.29
CA ARG A 567 -12.48 -7.42 -15.29
C ARG A 567 -12.95 -7.03 -13.88
N ILE A 568 -13.03 -7.99 -12.96
CA ILE A 568 -13.38 -7.73 -11.56
C ILE A 568 -12.29 -6.92 -10.88
N LEU A 569 -11.04 -7.31 -11.04
CA LEU A 569 -9.89 -6.64 -10.45
C LEU A 569 -9.77 -5.18 -10.91
N SER A 570 -10.00 -4.91 -12.20
CA SER A 570 -9.96 -3.56 -12.77
C SER A 570 -10.99 -2.63 -12.13
N LYS A 571 -12.18 -3.12 -11.84
CA LYS A 571 -13.27 -2.32 -11.27
C LYS A 571 -13.22 -2.16 -9.75
N ARG A 572 -12.45 -3.00 -9.00
CA ARG A 572 -12.62 -3.16 -7.56
C ARG A 572 -11.31 -3.28 -6.78
N ARG A 573 -10.91 -2.18 -6.15
CA ARG A 573 -9.68 -2.09 -5.36
C ARG A 573 -9.69 -2.98 -4.10
N ARG A 574 -10.83 -3.12 -3.41
CA ARG A 574 -10.99 -3.94 -2.18
C ARG A 574 -10.57 -5.40 -2.39
N VAL A 575 -10.75 -5.91 -3.60
CA VAL A 575 -10.41 -7.29 -3.96
C VAL A 575 -8.90 -7.53 -3.92
N LEU A 576 -8.11 -6.55 -4.36
CA LEU A 576 -6.65 -6.62 -4.28
C LEU A 576 -6.17 -6.62 -2.82
N ASP A 577 -6.75 -5.77 -1.99
CA ASP A 577 -6.42 -5.71 -0.56
C ASP A 577 -6.72 -7.04 0.14
N ALA A 578 -7.81 -7.72 -0.23
CA ALA A 578 -8.17 -9.02 0.31
C ALA A 578 -7.19 -10.14 -0.10
N VAL A 579 -6.68 -10.12 -1.35
CA VAL A 579 -5.66 -11.08 -1.82
C VAL A 579 -4.31 -10.87 -1.10
N LEU A 580 -4.03 -9.63 -0.70
CA LEU A 580 -2.80 -9.27 0.01
C LEU A 580 -2.87 -9.57 1.51
N ALA A 581 -4.04 -9.85 2.07
CA ALA A 581 -4.20 -10.09 3.48
C ALA A 581 -3.43 -11.34 3.93
N PRO A 582 -2.69 -11.28 5.05
CA PRO A 582 -2.09 -12.47 5.65
C PRO A 582 -3.16 -13.52 5.94
N GLY A 583 -3.04 -14.72 5.39
CA GLY A 583 -4.03 -15.79 5.54
C GLY A 583 -5.00 -15.95 4.36
N PHE A 584 -4.88 -15.14 3.30
CA PHE A 584 -5.70 -15.33 2.10
C PHE A 584 -5.64 -16.77 1.55
N PHE A 585 -4.48 -17.41 1.53
CA PHE A 585 -4.31 -18.79 1.11
C PHE A 585 -4.66 -19.83 2.21
N GLY A 586 -5.20 -19.40 3.34
CA GLY A 586 -5.76 -20.27 4.37
C GLY A 586 -7.12 -20.85 3.99
N ASN A 587 -7.92 -21.25 5.01
CA ASN A 587 -9.23 -21.84 4.79
C ASN A 587 -10.19 -20.90 4.06
N LEU A 588 -11.06 -21.48 3.23
CA LEU A 588 -12.20 -20.77 2.65
C LEU A 588 -13.16 -20.31 3.76
N PRO A 589 -13.85 -19.16 3.59
CA PRO A 589 -14.86 -18.73 4.53
C PRO A 589 -15.93 -19.81 4.75
N SER A 590 -16.31 -20.04 5.99
CA SER A 590 -17.42 -20.94 6.30
C SER A 590 -18.77 -20.36 5.87
N LYS A 591 -19.82 -21.16 5.83
CA LYS A 591 -21.19 -20.68 5.56
C LYS A 591 -21.60 -19.58 6.57
N THR A 592 -21.19 -19.71 7.82
CA THR A 592 -21.48 -18.72 8.85
C THR A 592 -20.77 -17.39 8.59
N ASP A 593 -19.49 -17.46 8.17
CA ASP A 593 -18.72 -16.25 7.86
C ASP A 593 -19.29 -15.51 6.66
N LEU A 594 -19.65 -16.25 5.58
CA LEU A 594 -20.30 -15.67 4.41
C LEU A 594 -21.64 -15.03 4.74
N ALA A 595 -22.46 -15.72 5.53
CA ALA A 595 -23.75 -15.19 5.98
C ALA A 595 -23.58 -13.91 6.80
N ALA A 596 -22.58 -13.85 7.68
CA ALA A 596 -22.25 -12.66 8.46
C ALA A 596 -21.78 -11.49 7.59
N ILE A 597 -20.90 -11.74 6.60
CA ILE A 597 -20.44 -10.75 5.62
C ILE A 597 -21.65 -10.18 4.85
N ILE A 598 -22.49 -11.06 4.29
CA ILE A 598 -23.68 -10.66 3.51
C ILE A 598 -24.63 -9.83 4.39
N ALA A 599 -24.97 -10.30 5.59
CA ALA A 599 -25.87 -9.60 6.49
C ALA A 599 -25.31 -8.23 6.91
N GLY A 600 -24.01 -8.14 7.22
CA GLY A 600 -23.36 -6.89 7.59
C GLY A 600 -23.43 -5.83 6.48
N GLU A 601 -23.11 -6.20 5.26
CA GLU A 601 -23.15 -5.28 4.11
C GLU A 601 -24.58 -4.89 3.71
N LEU A 602 -25.53 -5.83 3.74
CA LEU A 602 -26.93 -5.54 3.40
C LEU A 602 -27.64 -4.71 4.46
N SER A 603 -27.25 -4.80 5.74
CA SER A 603 -27.88 -4.03 6.82
C SER A 603 -27.65 -2.53 6.71
N GLY A 604 -26.53 -2.11 6.09
CA GLY A 604 -26.21 -0.70 5.85
C GLY A 604 -26.83 -0.11 4.60
N ALA A 605 -27.69 -0.85 3.88
CA ALA A 605 -28.31 -0.37 2.64
C ALA A 605 -29.58 0.47 2.90
N GLU A 606 -29.71 1.56 2.13
CA GLU A 606 -30.82 2.52 2.29
C GLU A 606 -32.16 1.98 1.73
N ASP A 607 -32.09 1.30 0.60
CA ASP A 607 -33.26 0.76 -0.09
C ASP A 607 -32.99 -0.61 -0.76
N LEU A 608 -33.99 -1.16 -1.45
CA LEU A 608 -33.87 -2.45 -2.13
C LEU A 608 -32.83 -2.40 -3.28
N GLN A 609 -32.75 -1.27 -4.02
CA GLN A 609 -31.81 -1.13 -5.12
C GLN A 609 -30.37 -1.17 -4.60
N ASP A 610 -30.08 -0.45 -3.53
CA ASP A 610 -28.77 -0.48 -2.86
C ASP A 610 -28.42 -1.88 -2.33
N LYS A 611 -29.43 -2.61 -1.76
CA LYS A 611 -29.24 -4.01 -1.36
C LYS A 611 -28.87 -4.91 -2.55
N LEU A 612 -29.53 -4.75 -3.69
CA LEU A 612 -29.26 -5.53 -4.89
C LEU A 612 -27.85 -5.22 -5.44
N ASP A 613 -27.40 -3.98 -5.40
CA ASP A 613 -26.08 -3.58 -5.85
C ASP A 613 -25.01 -4.12 -4.91
N ARG A 614 -25.17 -4.01 -3.60
CA ARG A 614 -24.26 -4.59 -2.59
C ARG A 614 -24.17 -6.11 -2.69
N ALA A 615 -25.27 -6.80 -2.93
CA ALA A 615 -25.27 -8.24 -3.14
C ALA A 615 -24.39 -8.64 -4.33
N ARG A 616 -24.45 -7.89 -5.44
CA ARG A 616 -23.61 -8.11 -6.63
C ARG A 616 -22.15 -7.83 -6.34
N LEU A 617 -21.87 -6.79 -5.54
CA LEU A 617 -20.53 -6.47 -5.08
C LEU A 617 -19.91 -7.64 -4.33
N ILE A 618 -20.62 -8.17 -3.33
CA ILE A 618 -20.16 -9.29 -2.49
C ILE A 618 -19.90 -10.55 -3.35
N VAL A 619 -20.87 -10.91 -4.20
CA VAL A 619 -20.74 -12.11 -5.04
C VAL A 619 -19.52 -12.00 -5.96
N ASN A 620 -19.32 -10.84 -6.61
CA ASN A 620 -18.18 -10.63 -7.47
C ASN A 620 -16.85 -10.69 -6.70
N GLU A 621 -16.78 -10.10 -5.50
CA GLU A 621 -15.59 -10.15 -4.65
C GLU A 621 -15.28 -11.58 -4.19
N GLN A 622 -16.26 -12.30 -3.66
CA GLN A 622 -16.05 -13.67 -3.20
C GLN A 622 -15.74 -14.62 -4.36
N ALA A 623 -16.43 -14.49 -5.50
CA ALA A 623 -16.15 -15.27 -6.69
C ALA A 623 -14.74 -15.02 -7.22
N PHE A 624 -14.26 -13.78 -7.17
CA PHE A 624 -12.86 -13.46 -7.52
C PHE A 624 -11.88 -14.17 -6.58
N LEU A 625 -12.10 -14.11 -5.26
CA LEU A 625 -11.21 -14.74 -4.28
C LEU A 625 -11.14 -16.27 -4.45
N ILE A 626 -12.27 -16.91 -4.76
CA ILE A 626 -12.31 -18.34 -5.11
C ILE A 626 -11.53 -18.59 -6.40
N GLY A 627 -11.78 -17.78 -7.45
CA GLY A 627 -11.14 -17.91 -8.76
C GLY A 627 -9.62 -17.76 -8.71
N VAL A 628 -9.09 -16.83 -7.90
CA VAL A 628 -7.64 -16.67 -7.70
C VAL A 628 -7.04 -17.92 -7.06
N ARG A 629 -7.71 -18.53 -6.09
CA ARG A 629 -7.24 -19.77 -5.46
C ARG A 629 -7.25 -20.96 -6.42
N VAL A 630 -8.22 -21.04 -7.31
CA VAL A 630 -8.24 -22.03 -8.41
C VAL A 630 -7.07 -21.79 -9.35
N LEU A 631 -6.87 -20.55 -9.80
CA LEU A 631 -5.81 -20.19 -10.74
C LEU A 631 -4.40 -20.46 -10.19
N THR A 632 -4.23 -20.28 -8.87
CA THR A 632 -2.95 -20.56 -8.18
C THR A 632 -2.79 -22.02 -7.76
N GLY A 633 -3.77 -22.89 -8.03
CA GLY A 633 -3.75 -24.28 -7.61
C GLY A 633 -3.86 -24.47 -6.08
N SER A 634 -4.27 -23.43 -5.34
CA SER A 634 -4.41 -23.51 -3.87
C SER A 634 -5.64 -24.32 -3.44
N ILE A 635 -6.64 -24.46 -4.31
CA ILE A 635 -7.82 -25.30 -4.13
C ILE A 635 -8.12 -26.05 -5.43
N GLY A 636 -8.60 -27.31 -5.31
CA GLY A 636 -9.08 -28.12 -6.44
C GLY A 636 -10.54 -27.81 -6.81
N ALA A 637 -11.02 -28.47 -7.87
CA ALA A 637 -12.38 -28.27 -8.41
C ALA A 637 -13.48 -28.56 -7.37
N ASP A 638 -13.32 -29.58 -6.57
CA ASP A 638 -14.29 -29.97 -5.55
C ASP A 638 -14.50 -28.87 -4.50
N GLN A 639 -13.38 -28.34 -3.96
CA GLN A 639 -13.43 -27.23 -3.00
C GLN A 639 -13.96 -25.93 -3.64
N ALA A 640 -13.57 -25.65 -4.87
CA ALA A 640 -14.04 -24.48 -5.61
C ALA A 640 -15.55 -24.58 -5.89
N GLY A 641 -16.01 -25.75 -6.39
CA GLY A 641 -17.43 -26.01 -6.66
C GLY A 641 -18.29 -25.90 -5.41
N GLY A 642 -17.79 -26.41 -4.28
CA GLY A 642 -18.41 -26.25 -2.97
C GLY A 642 -18.48 -24.80 -2.51
N ALA A 643 -17.42 -24.02 -2.69
CA ALA A 643 -17.34 -22.62 -2.27
C ALA A 643 -18.28 -21.73 -3.12
N TYR A 644 -18.30 -21.90 -4.44
CA TYR A 644 -19.26 -21.20 -5.31
C TYR A 644 -20.72 -21.54 -4.96
N ALA A 645 -21.03 -22.82 -4.71
CA ALA A 645 -22.37 -23.24 -4.31
C ALA A 645 -22.76 -22.65 -2.94
N GLN A 646 -21.85 -22.66 -1.96
CA GLN A 646 -22.08 -22.09 -0.64
C GLN A 646 -22.35 -20.58 -0.72
N LEU A 647 -21.61 -19.84 -1.55
CA LEU A 647 -21.84 -18.42 -1.80
C LEU A 647 -23.24 -18.18 -2.40
N ALA A 648 -23.61 -18.99 -3.41
CA ALA A 648 -24.93 -18.91 -4.03
C ALA A 648 -26.04 -19.24 -3.03
N GLU A 649 -25.89 -20.26 -2.19
CA GLU A 649 -26.85 -20.62 -1.14
C GLU A 649 -27.07 -19.47 -0.13
N CYS A 650 -26.00 -18.88 0.40
CA CYS A 650 -26.11 -17.76 1.32
C CYS A 650 -26.80 -16.55 0.66
N MET A 651 -26.52 -16.33 -0.63
CA MET A 651 -27.17 -15.24 -1.37
C MET A 651 -28.65 -15.54 -1.66
N ILE A 652 -29.01 -16.79 -1.95
CA ILE A 652 -30.42 -17.20 -2.10
C ILE A 652 -31.16 -16.98 -0.78
N GLU A 653 -30.61 -17.40 0.35
CA GLU A 653 -31.21 -17.17 1.68
C GLU A 653 -31.42 -15.66 1.95
N ALA A 654 -30.42 -14.83 1.67
CA ALA A 654 -30.48 -13.40 1.88
C ALA A 654 -31.52 -12.71 0.98
N MET A 655 -31.51 -13.01 -0.32
CA MET A 655 -32.48 -12.44 -1.26
C MET A 655 -33.91 -12.92 -1.01
N GLN A 656 -34.07 -14.17 -0.59
CA GLN A 656 -35.36 -14.69 -0.19
C GLN A 656 -35.90 -13.89 1.00
N GLN A 657 -35.12 -13.60 2.00
CA GLN A 657 -35.53 -12.82 3.17
C GLN A 657 -35.92 -11.39 2.78
N GLU A 658 -35.23 -10.76 1.84
CA GLU A 658 -35.57 -9.41 1.38
C GLU A 658 -36.88 -9.40 0.59
N VAL A 659 -37.11 -10.40 -0.27
CA VAL A 659 -38.39 -10.58 -0.99
C VAL A 659 -39.53 -10.87 -0.02
N ASP A 660 -39.29 -11.70 1.02
CA ASP A 660 -40.28 -11.92 2.07
C ASP A 660 -40.67 -10.61 2.76
N ASN A 661 -39.70 -9.81 3.15
CA ASN A 661 -39.91 -8.51 3.80
C ASN A 661 -40.70 -7.54 2.90
N GLU A 662 -40.41 -7.53 1.61
CA GLU A 662 -41.11 -6.68 0.64
C GLU A 662 -42.55 -7.13 0.42
N MET A 663 -42.76 -8.44 0.25
CA MET A 663 -44.07 -9.02 0.04
C MET A 663 -44.98 -8.82 1.27
N VAL A 664 -44.43 -9.00 2.48
CA VAL A 664 -45.14 -8.76 3.74
C VAL A 664 -45.54 -7.29 3.89
N ARG A 665 -44.66 -6.39 3.58
CA ARG A 665 -44.96 -4.93 3.60
C ARG A 665 -46.05 -4.55 2.61
N ALA A 666 -46.03 -5.11 1.41
CA ALA A 666 -46.98 -4.75 0.33
C ALA A 666 -48.33 -5.47 0.46
N HIS A 667 -48.34 -6.75 0.83
CA HIS A 667 -49.46 -7.65 0.71
C HIS A 667 -49.85 -8.39 2.01
N GLY A 668 -49.07 -8.22 3.11
CA GLY A 668 -49.27 -9.02 4.34
C GLY A 668 -48.76 -10.46 4.19
N ARG A 669 -49.24 -11.32 5.07
CA ARG A 669 -48.91 -12.75 5.06
C ARG A 669 -50.07 -13.59 4.65
N VAL A 670 -49.85 -14.73 4.01
CA VAL A 670 -50.84 -15.81 3.81
C VAL A 670 -50.81 -16.66 5.07
N ALA A 671 -51.95 -17.01 5.66
CA ALA A 671 -51.99 -17.83 6.88
C ALA A 671 -51.41 -19.23 6.61
N GLY A 672 -50.54 -19.69 7.52
CA GLY A 672 -49.81 -20.95 7.36
C GLY A 672 -48.84 -20.95 6.18
N GLY A 673 -48.67 -19.79 5.52
CA GLY A 673 -47.93 -19.68 4.28
C GLY A 673 -46.43 -19.65 4.44
N ALA A 674 -45.73 -20.48 3.65
CA ALA A 674 -44.28 -20.54 3.58
C ALA A 674 -43.79 -20.92 2.16
N ALA A 675 -42.57 -20.52 1.81
CA ALA A 675 -41.94 -20.93 0.57
C ALA A 675 -40.52 -21.44 0.84
N VAL A 676 -40.12 -22.42 0.07
CA VAL A 676 -38.75 -22.96 0.05
C VAL A 676 -38.19 -22.93 -1.36
N VAL A 677 -36.88 -22.81 -1.47
CA VAL A 677 -36.16 -22.91 -2.72
C VAL A 677 -35.41 -24.23 -2.77
N ILE A 678 -35.66 -25.01 -3.82
CA ILE A 678 -34.94 -26.23 -4.14
C ILE A 678 -33.85 -25.85 -5.18
N ALA A 679 -32.61 -26.13 -4.87
CA ALA A 679 -31.53 -26.11 -5.83
C ALA A 679 -31.48 -27.41 -6.61
N MET A 680 -31.19 -27.31 -7.89
CA MET A 680 -31.06 -28.44 -8.81
C MET A 680 -29.65 -28.43 -9.43
N GLY A 681 -29.32 -29.45 -10.19
CA GLY A 681 -28.12 -29.49 -11.02
C GLY A 681 -26.80 -29.25 -10.28
N LYS A 682 -25.95 -28.37 -10.81
CA LYS A 682 -24.62 -28.07 -10.25
C LYS A 682 -24.66 -27.38 -8.89
N LEU A 683 -25.62 -26.50 -8.66
CA LEU A 683 -25.79 -25.83 -7.38
C LEU A 683 -26.09 -26.84 -6.27
N SER A 684 -27.02 -27.74 -6.51
CA SER A 684 -27.38 -28.77 -5.55
C SER A 684 -26.23 -29.74 -5.27
N GLY A 685 -25.56 -30.20 -6.31
CA GLY A 685 -24.39 -31.11 -6.21
C GLY A 685 -23.12 -30.46 -5.68
N ARG A 686 -23.13 -29.15 -5.43
CA ARG A 686 -21.94 -28.38 -5.03
C ARG A 686 -20.78 -28.49 -6.05
N GLU A 687 -21.13 -28.49 -7.32
CA GLU A 687 -20.24 -28.63 -8.47
C GLU A 687 -20.27 -27.36 -9.35
N MET A 688 -20.53 -26.20 -8.74
CA MET A 688 -20.61 -24.92 -9.45
C MET A 688 -19.26 -24.44 -9.96
N THR A 689 -19.29 -23.66 -11.01
CA THR A 689 -18.13 -22.93 -11.56
C THR A 689 -18.39 -21.42 -11.48
N ALA A 690 -17.36 -20.62 -11.77
CA ALA A 690 -17.46 -19.16 -11.79
C ALA A 690 -18.57 -18.59 -12.72
N ALA A 691 -19.03 -19.38 -13.68
CA ALA A 691 -20.02 -19.00 -14.68
C ALA A 691 -21.31 -19.84 -14.64
N SER A 692 -21.56 -20.54 -13.55
CA SER A 692 -22.77 -21.35 -13.40
C SER A 692 -24.01 -20.48 -13.20
N ASP A 693 -25.12 -20.88 -13.84
CA ASP A 693 -26.48 -20.45 -13.55
C ASP A 693 -27.04 -21.15 -12.30
N LEU A 694 -28.14 -20.65 -11.80
CA LEU A 694 -28.89 -21.25 -10.71
C LEU A 694 -30.08 -22.03 -11.27
N ASP A 695 -30.05 -23.36 -11.22
CA ASP A 695 -31.20 -24.21 -11.49
C ASP A 695 -32.07 -24.26 -10.23
N LEU A 696 -33.28 -23.67 -10.26
CA LEU A 696 -34.11 -23.51 -9.08
C LEU A 696 -35.55 -24.00 -9.31
N ILE A 697 -36.18 -24.53 -8.24
CA ILE A 697 -37.62 -24.76 -8.13
C ILE A 697 -38.11 -24.11 -6.85
N VAL A 698 -39.19 -23.33 -6.93
CA VAL A 698 -39.83 -22.74 -5.75
C VAL A 698 -41.09 -23.53 -5.38
N ILE A 699 -41.06 -24.08 -4.18
CA ILE A 699 -42.20 -24.81 -3.60
C ILE A 699 -42.80 -23.95 -2.48
N TYR A 700 -44.11 -23.83 -2.46
CA TYR A 700 -44.81 -23.18 -1.38
C TYR A 700 -45.92 -24.04 -0.80
N ASP A 701 -46.32 -23.74 0.43
CA ASP A 701 -47.48 -24.33 1.04
C ASP A 701 -48.20 -23.31 1.94
N PHE A 702 -49.47 -23.52 2.23
CA PHE A 702 -50.31 -22.63 3.05
C PHE A 702 -51.54 -23.35 3.57
N ASP A 703 -52.21 -22.79 4.59
CA ASP A 703 -53.43 -23.34 5.13
C ASP A 703 -54.54 -23.36 4.09
N ALA A 704 -55.17 -24.51 3.89
CA ALA A 704 -56.24 -24.67 2.87
C ALA A 704 -57.43 -23.65 3.03
N ALA A 705 -57.65 -23.15 4.25
CA ALA A 705 -58.64 -22.11 4.54
C ALA A 705 -58.19 -20.66 4.18
N ALA A 706 -56.88 -20.45 3.88
CA ALA A 706 -56.32 -19.12 3.59
C ALA A 706 -56.61 -18.72 2.15
N VAL A 707 -57.64 -17.95 1.92
CA VAL A 707 -58.03 -17.49 0.58
C VAL A 707 -57.20 -16.28 0.12
N LEU A 708 -56.90 -15.36 1.05
CA LEU A 708 -56.24 -14.09 0.78
C LEU A 708 -55.11 -13.81 1.79
N SER A 709 -54.14 -13.03 1.38
CA SER A 709 -53.13 -12.47 2.30
C SER A 709 -53.69 -11.35 3.17
N SER A 710 -53.06 -11.08 4.32
CA SER A 710 -53.58 -10.17 5.38
C SER A 710 -53.27 -8.69 5.21
N GLY A 711 -52.64 -8.27 4.13
CA GLY A 711 -52.18 -6.89 3.96
C GLY A 711 -53.19 -5.93 3.37
N VAL A 712 -52.77 -4.66 3.21
CA VAL A 712 -53.62 -3.58 2.66
C VAL A 712 -53.99 -3.84 1.19
N LYS A 713 -53.17 -4.55 0.45
CA LYS A 713 -53.44 -5.00 -0.93
C LYS A 713 -53.42 -6.53 -0.97
N PRO A 714 -54.51 -7.17 -0.51
CA PRO A 714 -54.54 -8.64 -0.37
C PRO A 714 -54.45 -9.32 -1.74
N LEU A 715 -53.78 -10.47 -1.77
CA LEU A 715 -53.66 -11.33 -2.96
C LEU A 715 -54.17 -12.73 -2.63
N ALA A 716 -54.73 -13.41 -3.61
CA ALA A 716 -54.98 -14.86 -3.50
C ALA A 716 -53.68 -15.61 -3.28
N ALA A 717 -53.66 -16.66 -2.48
CA ALA A 717 -52.43 -17.35 -2.07
C ALA A 717 -51.57 -17.78 -3.27
N THR A 718 -52.16 -18.32 -4.32
CA THR A 718 -51.45 -18.71 -5.55
C THR A 718 -50.84 -17.52 -6.31
N GLN A 719 -51.57 -16.39 -6.33
CA GLN A 719 -51.04 -15.15 -6.94
C GLN A 719 -49.94 -14.54 -6.08
N TYR A 720 -50.05 -14.67 -4.75
CA TYR A 720 -49.00 -14.22 -3.82
C TYR A 720 -47.67 -14.91 -4.12
N TYR A 721 -47.68 -16.25 -4.17
CA TYR A 721 -46.46 -17.02 -4.42
C TYR A 721 -45.95 -16.94 -5.87
N THR A 722 -46.83 -16.72 -6.83
CA THR A 722 -46.42 -16.41 -8.19
C THR A 722 -45.65 -15.09 -8.26
N ARG A 723 -46.16 -14.01 -7.65
CA ARG A 723 -45.46 -12.72 -7.58
C ARG A 723 -44.19 -12.80 -6.75
N TYR A 724 -44.23 -13.49 -5.65
CA TYR A 724 -43.06 -13.77 -4.81
C TYR A 724 -41.94 -14.36 -5.62
N THR A 725 -42.22 -15.43 -6.35
CA THR A 725 -41.19 -16.11 -7.19
C THR A 725 -40.69 -15.22 -8.32
N GLN A 726 -41.59 -14.45 -8.97
CA GLN A 726 -41.18 -13.48 -9.99
C GLN A 726 -40.23 -12.42 -9.43
N ARG A 727 -40.51 -11.91 -8.22
CA ARG A 727 -39.61 -10.95 -7.54
C ARG A 727 -38.27 -11.56 -7.17
N LEU A 728 -38.28 -12.82 -6.69
CA LEU A 728 -37.04 -13.52 -6.36
C LEU A 728 -36.17 -13.74 -7.62
N ILE A 729 -36.76 -14.15 -8.74
CA ILE A 729 -36.04 -14.25 -10.03
C ILE A 729 -35.49 -12.87 -10.43
N SER A 730 -36.31 -11.82 -10.31
CA SER A 730 -35.90 -10.48 -10.67
C SER A 730 -34.73 -9.98 -9.80
N ALA A 731 -34.70 -10.30 -8.52
CA ALA A 731 -33.59 -9.95 -7.64
C ALA A 731 -32.23 -10.51 -8.13
N PHE A 732 -32.24 -11.71 -8.72
CA PHE A 732 -31.04 -12.32 -9.30
C PHE A 732 -30.72 -11.80 -10.70
N THR A 733 -31.73 -11.69 -11.57
CA THR A 733 -31.54 -11.49 -13.02
C THR A 733 -31.54 -10.03 -13.46
N ALA A 734 -32.11 -9.10 -12.64
CA ALA A 734 -32.17 -7.69 -13.00
C ALA A 734 -30.78 -7.12 -13.23
N GLN A 735 -30.62 -6.42 -14.37
CA GLN A 735 -29.39 -5.74 -14.72
C GLN A 735 -29.32 -4.41 -13.98
N THR A 736 -28.29 -4.20 -13.17
CA THR A 736 -27.99 -2.92 -12.50
C THR A 736 -26.65 -2.35 -12.99
N ALA A 737 -26.20 -1.23 -12.45
CA ALA A 737 -24.88 -0.68 -12.74
C ALA A 737 -23.75 -1.67 -12.41
N GLU A 738 -23.98 -2.54 -11.41
CA GLU A 738 -23.03 -3.57 -10.97
C GLU A 738 -23.21 -4.93 -11.72
N GLY A 739 -24.06 -4.98 -12.71
CA GLY A 739 -24.38 -6.16 -13.49
C GLY A 739 -25.58 -6.94 -12.97
N LYS A 740 -25.70 -8.22 -13.34
CA LYS A 740 -26.66 -9.18 -12.80
C LYS A 740 -26.01 -9.99 -11.68
N LEU A 741 -26.82 -10.53 -10.77
CA LEU A 741 -26.33 -11.37 -9.67
C LEU A 741 -26.02 -12.80 -10.17
N TYR A 742 -27.04 -13.49 -10.69
CA TYR A 742 -26.94 -14.80 -11.33
C TYR A 742 -27.97 -14.92 -12.46
N ASP A 743 -27.69 -15.78 -13.44
CA ASP A 743 -28.75 -16.31 -14.32
C ASP A 743 -29.54 -17.36 -13.56
N VAL A 744 -30.83 -17.42 -13.82
CA VAL A 744 -31.75 -18.38 -13.16
C VAL A 744 -32.44 -19.23 -14.20
N ASP A 745 -32.33 -20.56 -14.04
CA ASP A 745 -33.06 -21.53 -14.86
C ASP A 745 -34.09 -22.25 -14.00
N MET A 746 -35.34 -22.17 -14.46
CA MET A 746 -36.45 -22.83 -13.79
C MET A 746 -37.12 -23.90 -14.66
N ARG A 747 -36.47 -24.36 -15.73
CA ARG A 747 -37.04 -25.35 -16.68
C ARG A 747 -37.25 -26.72 -16.05
N LEU A 748 -36.58 -27.07 -14.96
CA LEU A 748 -36.74 -28.32 -14.23
C LEU A 748 -37.94 -28.36 -13.30
N ARG A 749 -38.75 -27.28 -13.22
CA ARG A 749 -39.97 -27.27 -12.43
C ARG A 749 -41.06 -28.16 -13.08
N PRO A 750 -42.04 -28.67 -12.30
CA PRO A 750 -43.17 -29.46 -12.82
C PRO A 750 -43.83 -28.85 -14.08
N SER A 751 -44.00 -29.68 -15.12
CA SER A 751 -44.46 -29.27 -16.45
C SER A 751 -43.57 -28.28 -17.19
N GLY A 752 -42.33 -28.06 -16.75
CA GLY A 752 -41.34 -27.23 -17.39
C GLY A 752 -41.83 -25.76 -17.61
N GLN A 753 -41.61 -25.25 -18.82
CA GLN A 753 -42.01 -23.87 -19.15
C GLN A 753 -43.53 -23.67 -19.22
N LYS A 754 -44.32 -24.75 -19.34
CA LYS A 754 -45.79 -24.70 -19.40
C LYS A 754 -46.41 -24.64 -17.99
N GLY A 755 -45.66 -25.05 -16.97
CA GLY A 755 -46.13 -25.01 -15.57
C GLY A 755 -45.98 -23.63 -14.92
N PRO A 756 -46.62 -23.43 -13.75
CA PRO A 756 -46.50 -22.21 -12.96
C PRO A 756 -45.07 -22.00 -12.48
N VAL A 757 -44.65 -20.74 -12.30
CA VAL A 757 -43.29 -20.41 -11.83
C VAL A 757 -43.02 -20.82 -10.37
N ALA A 758 -44.10 -20.94 -9.56
CA ALA A 758 -44.09 -21.51 -8.21
C ALA A 758 -45.07 -22.68 -8.15
N THR A 759 -44.74 -23.74 -7.44
CA THR A 759 -45.56 -24.94 -7.34
C THR A 759 -45.95 -25.19 -5.89
N GLN A 760 -47.28 -25.45 -5.65
CA GLN A 760 -47.73 -25.84 -4.33
C GLN A 760 -47.20 -27.26 -3.98
N LEU A 761 -46.86 -27.52 -2.72
CA LEU A 761 -46.29 -28.77 -2.26
C LEU A 761 -47.14 -29.98 -2.67
N SER A 762 -48.44 -29.94 -2.45
CA SER A 762 -49.38 -31.01 -2.82
C SER A 762 -49.34 -31.31 -4.34
N SER A 763 -49.31 -30.24 -5.17
CA SER A 763 -49.23 -30.38 -6.62
C SER A 763 -47.89 -30.90 -7.06
N PHE A 764 -46.79 -30.54 -6.38
CA PHE A 764 -45.45 -31.10 -6.63
C PHE A 764 -45.40 -32.60 -6.38
N ILE A 765 -45.93 -33.04 -5.23
CA ILE A 765 -45.98 -34.46 -4.86
C ILE A 765 -46.81 -35.25 -5.85
N ASP A 766 -48.00 -34.73 -6.19
CA ASP A 766 -48.88 -35.39 -7.14
C ASP A 766 -48.22 -35.55 -8.52
N TYR A 767 -47.65 -34.45 -9.05
CA TYR A 767 -46.95 -34.45 -10.33
C TYR A 767 -45.79 -35.46 -10.37
N GLN A 768 -44.90 -35.40 -9.37
CA GLN A 768 -43.75 -36.29 -9.30
C GLN A 768 -44.13 -37.76 -9.09
N SER A 769 -45.32 -37.99 -8.50
CA SER A 769 -45.83 -39.34 -8.23
C SER A 769 -46.47 -39.98 -9.45
N ASN A 770 -47.15 -39.15 -10.27
CA ASN A 770 -48.09 -39.69 -11.28
C ASN A 770 -47.78 -39.24 -12.71
N SER A 771 -47.11 -38.11 -12.91
CA SER A 771 -47.02 -37.46 -14.23
C SER A 771 -45.57 -37.26 -14.72
N ALA A 772 -44.58 -37.28 -13.81
CA ALA A 772 -43.19 -36.99 -14.11
C ALA A 772 -42.54 -38.09 -14.95
N TRP A 773 -41.68 -37.68 -15.87
CA TRP A 773 -40.90 -38.58 -16.70
C TRP A 773 -39.65 -39.08 -15.95
N THR A 774 -39.06 -40.19 -16.42
CA THR A 774 -37.83 -40.75 -15.83
C THR A 774 -36.72 -39.73 -15.76
N TRP A 775 -36.54 -38.87 -16.78
CA TRP A 775 -35.49 -37.84 -16.78
C TRP A 775 -35.72 -36.74 -15.70
N GLU A 776 -36.99 -36.48 -15.31
CA GLU A 776 -37.26 -35.55 -14.21
C GLU A 776 -36.88 -36.15 -12.87
N HIS A 777 -37.08 -37.46 -12.70
CA HIS A 777 -36.61 -38.20 -11.53
C HIS A 777 -35.07 -38.33 -11.51
N LEU A 778 -34.39 -38.45 -12.68
CA LEU A 778 -32.93 -38.33 -12.73
C LEU A 778 -32.49 -36.95 -12.23
N ALA A 779 -33.07 -35.86 -12.72
CA ALA A 779 -32.78 -34.54 -12.25
C ALA A 779 -33.09 -34.35 -10.74
N LEU A 780 -34.14 -35.00 -10.24
CA LEU A 780 -34.57 -34.94 -8.82
C LEU A 780 -33.53 -35.60 -7.88
N THR A 781 -32.72 -36.56 -8.34
CA THR A 781 -31.60 -37.12 -7.54
C THR A 781 -30.58 -36.01 -7.16
N ARG A 782 -30.56 -34.94 -7.95
CA ARG A 782 -29.75 -33.74 -7.72
C ARG A 782 -30.62 -32.57 -7.21
N ALA A 783 -31.57 -32.83 -6.31
CA ALA A 783 -32.41 -31.82 -5.68
C ALA A 783 -32.03 -31.65 -4.20
N ARG A 784 -31.90 -30.43 -3.74
CA ARG A 784 -31.61 -30.13 -2.34
C ARG A 784 -32.30 -28.82 -1.93
N VAL A 785 -32.99 -28.83 -0.78
CA VAL A 785 -33.62 -27.60 -0.27
C VAL A 785 -32.52 -26.70 0.32
N VAL A 786 -32.39 -25.50 -0.23
CA VAL A 786 -31.30 -24.58 0.15
C VAL A 786 -31.77 -23.41 1.01
N SER A 787 -33.08 -23.08 0.98
CA SER A 787 -33.58 -21.90 1.70
C SER A 787 -35.04 -22.07 2.08
N GLY A 788 -35.47 -21.35 3.11
CA GLY A 788 -36.84 -21.31 3.62
C GLY A 788 -37.03 -21.88 5.04
N PRO A 789 -38.27 -21.85 5.61
CA PRO A 789 -38.50 -22.28 6.99
C PRO A 789 -38.25 -23.78 7.22
N ALA A 790 -37.66 -24.13 8.35
CA ALA A 790 -37.18 -25.50 8.68
C ALA A 790 -38.29 -26.55 8.55
N ALA A 791 -39.50 -26.26 8.98
CA ALA A 791 -40.63 -27.21 8.92
C ALA A 791 -40.99 -27.60 7.46
N LEU A 792 -41.15 -26.62 6.56
CA LEU A 792 -41.44 -26.87 5.17
C LEU A 792 -40.26 -27.53 4.44
N ARG A 793 -39.03 -27.14 4.76
CA ARG A 793 -37.81 -27.77 4.26
C ARG A 793 -37.80 -29.28 4.54
N ALA A 794 -38.02 -29.66 5.81
CA ALA A 794 -38.07 -31.08 6.21
C ALA A 794 -39.17 -31.86 5.47
N THR A 795 -40.37 -31.26 5.31
CA THR A 795 -41.46 -31.87 4.58
C THR A 795 -41.14 -32.10 3.10
N VAL A 796 -40.53 -31.11 2.43
CA VAL A 796 -40.14 -31.20 1.01
C VAL A 796 -39.01 -32.22 0.84
N GLU A 797 -38.01 -32.23 1.71
CA GLU A 797 -36.89 -33.22 1.68
C GLU A 797 -37.43 -34.64 1.88
N THR A 798 -38.36 -34.84 2.80
CA THR A 798 -39.04 -36.11 2.99
C THR A 798 -39.78 -36.55 1.71
N ALA A 799 -40.58 -35.66 1.14
CA ALA A 799 -41.29 -35.94 -0.11
C ALA A 799 -40.35 -36.33 -1.28
N ILE A 800 -39.27 -35.58 -1.48
CA ILE A 800 -38.24 -35.92 -2.47
C ILE A 800 -37.67 -37.30 -2.23
N ARG A 801 -37.29 -37.60 -0.98
CA ARG A 801 -36.75 -38.91 -0.60
C ARG A 801 -37.73 -40.04 -0.86
N GLU A 802 -39.01 -39.88 -0.47
CA GLU A 802 -40.07 -40.87 -0.74
C GLU A 802 -40.28 -41.10 -2.24
N ILE A 803 -40.23 -40.05 -3.07
CA ILE A 803 -40.34 -40.17 -4.52
C ILE A 803 -39.16 -40.98 -5.09
N LEU A 804 -37.91 -40.65 -4.65
CA LEU A 804 -36.69 -41.27 -5.15
C LEU A 804 -36.56 -42.73 -4.71
N THR A 805 -37.06 -43.15 -3.55
CA THR A 805 -36.95 -44.49 -3.01
C THR A 805 -38.12 -45.41 -3.45
N ARG A 806 -38.95 -44.98 -4.37
CA ARG A 806 -39.98 -45.86 -4.92
C ARG A 806 -39.37 -46.98 -5.79
N PRO A 807 -39.85 -48.23 -5.70
CA PRO A 807 -39.39 -49.28 -6.57
C PRO A 807 -39.59 -48.96 -8.06
N ARG A 808 -38.56 -49.22 -8.85
CA ARG A 808 -38.59 -48.93 -10.30
C ARG A 808 -38.11 -50.16 -11.10
N ASP A 809 -38.65 -50.33 -12.30
CA ASP A 809 -38.14 -51.30 -13.25
C ASP A 809 -36.81 -50.83 -13.82
N ARG A 810 -35.76 -51.60 -13.57
CA ARG A 810 -34.39 -51.31 -14.01
C ARG A 810 -34.31 -51.20 -15.52
N ALA A 811 -34.91 -52.14 -16.26
CA ALA A 811 -34.80 -52.19 -17.74
C ALA A 811 -35.47 -50.95 -18.37
N LYS A 812 -36.62 -50.52 -17.83
CA LYS A 812 -37.31 -49.31 -18.23
C LYS A 812 -36.48 -48.05 -17.95
N VAL A 813 -35.94 -47.89 -16.73
CA VAL A 813 -35.13 -46.74 -16.40
C VAL A 813 -33.91 -46.66 -17.31
N ALA A 814 -33.19 -47.75 -17.50
CA ALA A 814 -32.03 -47.83 -18.39
C ALA A 814 -32.37 -47.51 -19.87
N ALA A 815 -33.51 -47.98 -20.37
CA ALA A 815 -33.98 -47.65 -21.74
C ALA A 815 -34.26 -46.13 -21.87
N ASP A 816 -34.99 -45.55 -20.91
CA ASP A 816 -35.32 -44.13 -20.90
C ASP A 816 -34.06 -43.27 -20.83
N VAL A 817 -33.04 -43.66 -20.05
CA VAL A 817 -31.74 -42.95 -19.92
C VAL A 817 -30.96 -43.01 -21.23
N ARG A 818 -30.89 -44.16 -21.87
CA ARG A 818 -30.24 -44.32 -23.18
C ARG A 818 -30.93 -43.47 -24.24
N ASP A 819 -32.26 -43.52 -24.32
CA ASP A 819 -33.03 -42.67 -25.22
C ASP A 819 -32.78 -41.18 -25.02
N MET A 820 -32.77 -40.74 -23.74
CA MET A 820 -32.50 -39.37 -23.42
C MET A 820 -31.09 -38.95 -23.83
N ARG A 821 -30.07 -39.80 -23.57
CA ARG A 821 -28.69 -39.56 -24.00
C ARG A 821 -28.56 -39.47 -25.52
N ALA A 822 -29.22 -40.38 -26.26
CA ALA A 822 -29.23 -40.35 -27.72
C ALA A 822 -29.88 -39.09 -28.30
N ARG A 823 -30.94 -38.56 -27.67
CA ARG A 823 -31.55 -37.26 -28.04
C ARG A 823 -30.58 -36.13 -27.84
N ILE A 824 -29.92 -36.08 -26.67
CA ILE A 824 -28.91 -35.05 -26.37
C ILE A 824 -27.75 -35.12 -27.40
N GLU A 825 -27.30 -36.30 -27.73
CA GLU A 825 -26.26 -36.55 -28.74
C GLU A 825 -26.70 -36.06 -30.14
N LYS A 826 -27.94 -36.28 -30.52
CA LYS A 826 -28.49 -35.81 -31.79
C LYS A 826 -28.59 -34.29 -31.87
N GLU A 827 -28.95 -33.62 -30.77
CA GLU A 827 -29.15 -32.18 -30.74
C GLU A 827 -27.87 -31.38 -30.46
N LYS A 828 -26.99 -31.89 -29.60
CA LYS A 828 -25.83 -31.20 -29.06
C LYS A 828 -24.55 -32.01 -29.06
N GLY A 829 -24.55 -33.20 -29.68
CA GLY A 829 -23.39 -34.08 -29.69
C GLY A 829 -22.21 -33.48 -30.46
N THR A 830 -21.02 -33.80 -29.97
CA THR A 830 -19.75 -33.35 -30.53
C THR A 830 -18.73 -34.49 -30.49
N THR A 831 -17.75 -34.42 -31.39
CA THR A 831 -16.54 -35.25 -31.35
C THR A 831 -15.34 -34.51 -30.74
N ASP A 832 -15.55 -33.24 -30.34
CA ASP A 832 -14.53 -32.45 -29.69
C ASP A 832 -14.35 -32.91 -28.25
N ILE A 833 -13.18 -33.46 -27.94
CA ILE A 833 -12.81 -33.90 -26.58
C ILE A 833 -12.81 -32.74 -25.55
N TRP A 834 -12.73 -31.52 -26.01
CA TRP A 834 -12.73 -30.32 -25.13
C TRP A 834 -14.14 -29.81 -24.82
N ASP A 835 -15.18 -30.32 -25.46
CA ASP A 835 -16.54 -30.15 -24.93
C ASP A 835 -16.81 -31.18 -23.82
N LEU A 836 -16.11 -31.03 -22.71
CA LEU A 836 -16.09 -31.91 -21.55
C LEU A 836 -17.48 -32.31 -21.04
N LYS A 837 -18.51 -31.56 -21.40
CA LYS A 837 -19.88 -31.80 -20.97
C LYS A 837 -20.61 -32.72 -21.93
N GLN A 838 -20.57 -32.47 -23.25
CA GLN A 838 -21.45 -33.10 -24.23
C GLN A 838 -20.81 -34.29 -24.97
N VAL A 839 -19.47 -34.33 -25.03
CA VAL A 839 -18.74 -35.45 -25.65
C VAL A 839 -19.15 -36.79 -25.05
N ARG A 840 -19.05 -37.87 -25.84
CA ARG A 840 -19.28 -39.22 -25.32
C ARG A 840 -18.21 -39.57 -24.31
N GLY A 841 -18.63 -39.97 -23.10
CA GLY A 841 -17.76 -40.20 -21.97
C GLY A 841 -17.45 -38.94 -21.16
N GLY A 842 -18.06 -37.77 -21.47
CA GLY A 842 -17.97 -36.55 -20.72
C GLY A 842 -18.87 -36.51 -19.48
N LEU A 843 -19.01 -35.31 -18.89
CA LEU A 843 -19.73 -35.10 -17.61
C LEU A 843 -21.19 -35.58 -17.66
N VAL A 844 -21.90 -35.46 -18.81
CA VAL A 844 -23.29 -35.94 -18.95
C VAL A 844 -23.36 -37.45 -18.81
N ASP A 845 -22.43 -38.21 -19.38
CA ASP A 845 -22.41 -39.68 -19.25
C ASP A 845 -22.14 -40.09 -17.79
N LEU A 846 -21.20 -39.43 -17.09
CA LEU A 846 -20.93 -39.66 -15.66
C LEU A 846 -22.16 -39.36 -14.78
N GLU A 847 -22.80 -38.23 -15.02
CA GLU A 847 -23.99 -37.83 -14.28
C GLU A 847 -25.13 -38.82 -14.48
N PHE A 848 -25.35 -39.28 -15.74
CA PHE A 848 -26.41 -40.25 -16.06
C PHE A 848 -26.13 -41.61 -15.48
N ILE A 849 -24.88 -42.09 -15.45
CA ILE A 849 -24.51 -43.37 -14.78
C ILE A 849 -24.86 -43.24 -13.28
N ALA A 850 -24.40 -42.21 -12.61
CA ALA A 850 -24.64 -42.02 -11.17
C ALA A 850 -26.16 -41.93 -10.84
N GLN A 851 -26.90 -41.12 -11.60
CA GLN A 851 -28.34 -40.89 -11.42
C GLN A 851 -29.15 -42.16 -11.75
N CYS A 852 -28.82 -42.89 -12.82
CA CYS A 852 -29.47 -44.13 -13.17
C CYS A 852 -29.30 -45.17 -12.07
N LEU A 853 -28.09 -45.41 -11.61
CA LEU A 853 -27.82 -46.39 -10.54
C LEU A 853 -28.48 -46.00 -9.21
N GLN A 854 -28.49 -44.70 -8.86
CA GLN A 854 -29.25 -44.23 -7.68
C GLN A 854 -30.74 -44.57 -7.82
N LEU A 855 -31.38 -44.19 -8.92
CA LEU A 855 -32.81 -44.42 -9.12
C LEU A 855 -33.18 -45.91 -9.08
N VAL A 856 -32.36 -46.77 -9.65
CA VAL A 856 -32.60 -48.21 -9.69
C VAL A 856 -32.46 -48.86 -8.31
N HIS A 857 -31.51 -48.39 -7.52
CA HIS A 857 -31.16 -49.08 -6.27
C HIS A 857 -31.65 -48.35 -4.98
N ALA A 858 -32.11 -47.11 -5.06
CA ALA A 858 -32.51 -46.33 -3.88
C ALA A 858 -33.66 -46.92 -3.08
N ALA A 859 -34.56 -47.72 -3.72
CA ALA A 859 -35.61 -48.39 -3.02
C ALA A 859 -35.10 -49.41 -1.97
N ALA A 860 -34.04 -50.15 -2.31
CA ALA A 860 -33.41 -51.12 -1.43
C ALA A 860 -32.31 -50.49 -0.54
N ARG A 861 -31.64 -49.46 -1.02
CA ARG A 861 -30.48 -48.80 -0.38
C ARG A 861 -30.61 -47.28 -0.47
N PRO A 862 -31.45 -46.66 0.37
CA PRO A 862 -31.63 -45.21 0.38
C PRO A 862 -30.37 -44.44 0.77
N ASP A 863 -29.41 -45.11 1.38
CA ASP A 863 -28.14 -44.53 1.82
C ASP A 863 -27.16 -44.23 0.69
N ILE A 864 -27.42 -44.67 -0.54
CA ILE A 864 -26.61 -44.33 -1.72
C ILE A 864 -26.94 -42.97 -2.31
N LEU A 865 -28.09 -42.40 -1.97
CA LEU A 865 -28.55 -41.13 -2.50
C LEU A 865 -27.63 -39.98 -2.05
N ASP A 866 -27.07 -39.28 -3.04
CA ASP A 866 -26.35 -38.03 -2.84
C ASP A 866 -26.50 -37.13 -4.09
N GLN A 867 -26.49 -35.83 -3.88
CA GLN A 867 -26.64 -34.89 -4.96
C GLN A 867 -25.33 -34.63 -5.74
N ASN A 868 -24.17 -34.87 -5.09
CA ASN A 868 -22.85 -34.76 -5.72
C ASN A 868 -22.55 -36.06 -6.50
N THR A 869 -22.13 -35.89 -7.75
CA THR A 869 -21.89 -37.04 -8.66
C THR A 869 -20.77 -37.94 -8.15
N VAL A 870 -19.68 -37.39 -7.66
CA VAL A 870 -18.53 -38.18 -7.15
C VAL A 870 -18.93 -38.93 -5.88
N VAL A 871 -19.60 -38.23 -4.94
CA VAL A 871 -20.06 -38.84 -3.68
C VAL A 871 -21.08 -39.95 -3.96
N ALA A 872 -22.01 -39.75 -4.89
CA ALA A 872 -22.96 -40.78 -5.30
C ALA A 872 -22.27 -42.03 -5.85
N LEU A 873 -21.27 -41.89 -6.72
CA LEU A 873 -20.45 -43.00 -7.24
C LEU A 873 -19.68 -43.73 -6.13
N GLN A 874 -19.11 -42.98 -5.17
CA GLN A 874 -18.46 -43.55 -3.98
C GLN A 874 -19.43 -44.33 -3.09
N ASN A 875 -20.66 -43.77 -2.88
CA ASN A 875 -21.70 -44.44 -2.11
C ASN A 875 -22.11 -45.77 -2.79
N LEU A 876 -22.29 -45.75 -4.09
CA LEU A 876 -22.59 -46.95 -4.90
C LEU A 876 -21.46 -47.98 -4.81
N GLN A 877 -20.18 -47.57 -4.87
CA GLN A 877 -19.03 -48.45 -4.67
C GLN A 877 -19.03 -49.09 -3.29
N ARG A 878 -19.19 -48.26 -2.23
CA ARG A 878 -19.25 -48.73 -0.83
C ARG A 878 -20.43 -49.71 -0.58
N ALA A 879 -21.51 -49.49 -1.27
CA ALA A 879 -22.67 -50.41 -1.21
C ALA A 879 -22.51 -51.70 -2.05
N GLY A 880 -21.42 -51.84 -2.78
CA GLY A 880 -21.16 -52.98 -3.67
C GLY A 880 -22.01 -53.03 -4.96
N LEU A 881 -22.65 -51.89 -5.28
CA LEU A 881 -23.52 -51.74 -6.46
C LEU A 881 -22.76 -51.21 -7.67
N LEU A 882 -21.56 -50.68 -7.48
CA LEU A 882 -20.60 -50.30 -8.49
C LEU A 882 -19.33 -51.09 -8.26
N GLY A 883 -18.91 -51.90 -9.25
CA GLY A 883 -17.71 -52.72 -9.18
C GLY A 883 -16.44 -51.91 -9.12
N ALA A 884 -15.40 -52.40 -8.43
CA ALA A 884 -14.12 -51.67 -8.24
C ALA A 884 -13.52 -51.18 -9.56
N ARG A 885 -13.47 -52.01 -10.61
CA ARG A 885 -12.94 -51.65 -11.96
C ARG A 885 -13.67 -50.44 -12.55
N ALA A 886 -14.99 -50.37 -12.40
CA ALA A 886 -15.77 -49.24 -12.89
C ALA A 886 -15.52 -47.98 -12.02
N ALA A 887 -15.46 -48.13 -10.71
CA ALA A 887 -15.17 -47.02 -9.81
C ALA A 887 -13.76 -46.42 -10.04
N ASP A 888 -12.74 -47.30 -10.25
CA ASP A 888 -11.35 -46.88 -10.55
C ASP A 888 -11.22 -46.15 -11.90
N THR A 889 -12.23 -46.23 -12.76
CA THR A 889 -12.31 -45.45 -13.99
C THR A 889 -13.15 -44.20 -13.85
N LEU A 890 -14.35 -44.28 -13.26
CA LEU A 890 -15.32 -43.18 -13.21
C LEU A 890 -14.90 -42.08 -12.24
N LEU A 891 -14.32 -42.41 -11.08
CA LEU A 891 -13.95 -41.41 -10.06
C LEU A 891 -12.78 -40.50 -10.52
N PRO A 892 -11.66 -41.05 -11.05
CA PRO A 892 -10.59 -40.22 -11.62
C PRO A 892 -11.07 -39.40 -12.83
N ALA A 893 -11.94 -39.98 -13.70
CA ALA A 893 -12.51 -39.27 -14.84
C ALA A 893 -13.35 -38.07 -14.39
N ALA A 894 -14.20 -38.24 -13.38
CA ALA A 894 -14.99 -37.17 -12.82
C ALA A 894 -14.10 -36.04 -12.21
N GLY A 895 -13.04 -36.41 -11.50
CA GLY A 895 -12.05 -35.47 -10.97
C GLY A 895 -11.41 -34.64 -12.09
N LEU A 896 -10.82 -35.30 -13.09
CA LEU A 896 -10.15 -34.64 -14.22
C LEU A 896 -11.10 -33.69 -14.96
N LEU A 897 -12.28 -34.19 -15.36
CA LEU A 897 -13.25 -33.38 -16.10
C LEU A 897 -13.74 -32.17 -15.30
N ASN A 898 -13.91 -32.31 -13.99
CA ASN A 898 -14.27 -31.19 -13.13
C ASN A 898 -13.13 -30.17 -13.01
N ASP A 899 -11.88 -30.60 -12.79
CA ASP A 899 -10.72 -29.71 -12.70
C ASP A 899 -10.53 -28.91 -13.98
N LEU A 900 -10.56 -29.58 -15.14
CA LEU A 900 -10.46 -28.91 -16.45
C LEU A 900 -11.65 -27.94 -16.67
N THR A 901 -12.87 -28.32 -16.27
CA THR A 901 -14.05 -27.48 -16.38
C THR A 901 -13.90 -26.20 -15.54
N GLN A 902 -13.40 -26.28 -14.31
CA GLN A 902 -13.14 -25.11 -13.47
C GLN A 902 -12.19 -24.13 -14.14
N ILE A 903 -11.06 -24.63 -14.64
CA ILE A 903 -10.06 -23.78 -15.32
C ILE A 903 -10.65 -23.14 -16.59
N LEU A 904 -11.27 -23.93 -17.45
CA LEU A 904 -11.83 -23.41 -18.71
C LEU A 904 -12.92 -22.37 -18.48
N ARG A 905 -13.80 -22.57 -17.48
CA ARG A 905 -14.88 -21.63 -17.16
C ARG A 905 -14.38 -20.36 -16.46
N LEU A 906 -13.21 -20.41 -15.85
CA LEU A 906 -12.55 -19.25 -15.27
C LEU A 906 -11.81 -18.42 -16.32
N CYS A 907 -11.15 -19.11 -17.28
CA CYS A 907 -10.24 -18.51 -18.26
C CYS A 907 -10.93 -18.09 -19.57
N LEU A 908 -12.06 -18.69 -19.92
CA LEU A 908 -12.70 -18.51 -21.24
C LEU A 908 -14.18 -18.09 -21.11
N ASP A 909 -14.58 -17.17 -21.97
CA ASP A 909 -16.00 -16.82 -22.14
C ASP A 909 -16.70 -17.65 -23.25
N GLY A 910 -15.94 -18.48 -23.99
CA GLY A 910 -16.40 -19.30 -25.10
C GLY A 910 -15.81 -20.73 -25.09
N PRO A 911 -16.00 -21.50 -26.20
CA PRO A 911 -15.44 -22.83 -26.32
C PRO A 911 -13.91 -22.77 -26.37
N PHE A 912 -13.29 -23.85 -25.90
CA PHE A 912 -11.84 -23.98 -25.95
C PHE A 912 -11.39 -24.49 -27.31
N GLU A 913 -10.49 -23.79 -27.99
CA GLU A 913 -9.91 -24.15 -29.28
C GLU A 913 -8.40 -24.41 -29.11
N PRO A 914 -7.93 -25.69 -29.03
CA PRO A 914 -6.53 -25.98 -28.75
C PRO A 914 -5.54 -25.35 -29.72
N GLY A 915 -5.89 -25.26 -31.02
CA GLY A 915 -5.03 -24.66 -32.03
C GLY A 915 -4.81 -23.16 -31.89
N LYS A 916 -5.71 -22.46 -31.20
CA LYS A 916 -5.63 -21.02 -30.95
C LYS A 916 -5.27 -20.72 -29.50
N ALA A 917 -5.25 -21.73 -28.64
CA ALA A 917 -5.00 -21.56 -27.21
C ALA A 917 -3.53 -21.19 -26.94
N PRO A 918 -3.29 -20.20 -26.08
CA PRO A 918 -1.94 -19.82 -25.66
C PRO A 918 -1.25 -20.93 -24.88
N GLU A 919 0.07 -21.03 -25.01
CA GLU A 919 0.87 -22.07 -24.34
C GLU A 919 0.74 -22.06 -22.82
N GLY A 920 0.59 -20.90 -22.21
CA GLY A 920 0.39 -20.82 -20.76
C GLY A 920 -0.94 -21.40 -20.29
N LEU A 921 -2.03 -21.26 -21.06
CA LEU A 921 -3.31 -21.93 -20.75
C LEU A 921 -3.18 -23.45 -20.91
N LYS A 922 -2.50 -23.89 -21.96
CA LYS A 922 -2.19 -25.31 -22.16
C LYS A 922 -1.36 -25.90 -21.01
N SER A 923 -0.34 -25.15 -20.56
CA SER A 923 0.49 -25.53 -19.41
C SER A 923 -0.34 -25.57 -18.11
N LEU A 924 -1.25 -24.61 -17.90
CA LEU A 924 -2.14 -24.60 -16.74
C LEU A 924 -3.09 -25.80 -16.74
N LEU A 925 -3.66 -26.16 -17.91
CA LEU A 925 -4.51 -27.32 -18.05
C LEU A 925 -3.72 -28.63 -17.82
N ALA A 926 -2.50 -28.75 -18.37
CA ALA A 926 -1.62 -29.91 -18.14
C ALA A 926 -1.26 -30.03 -16.64
N ALA A 927 -0.94 -28.94 -15.98
CA ALA A 927 -0.67 -28.92 -14.53
C ALA A 927 -1.89 -29.36 -13.72
N SER A 928 -3.10 -28.89 -14.08
CA SER A 928 -4.36 -29.32 -13.46
C SER A 928 -4.65 -30.82 -13.67
N GLY A 929 -4.34 -31.35 -14.85
CA GLY A 929 -4.41 -32.78 -15.13
C GLY A 929 -3.26 -33.61 -14.55
N GLN A 930 -2.31 -32.96 -13.83
CA GLN A 930 -1.13 -33.62 -13.23
C GLN A 930 -0.25 -34.37 -14.24
N VAL A 931 -0.16 -33.87 -15.47
CA VAL A 931 0.64 -34.46 -16.56
C VAL A 931 1.74 -33.49 -17.02
N PRO A 932 2.83 -34.01 -17.64
CA PRO A 932 3.99 -33.19 -17.96
C PRO A 932 3.75 -32.15 -19.05
N ASP A 933 2.85 -32.42 -19.98
CA ASP A 933 2.57 -31.51 -21.10
C ASP A 933 1.13 -31.65 -21.64
N PHE A 934 0.75 -30.70 -22.50
CA PHE A 934 -0.60 -30.62 -23.05
C PHE A 934 -0.95 -31.76 -23.99
N ALA A 935 0.01 -32.27 -24.79
CA ALA A 935 -0.23 -33.37 -25.70
C ALA A 935 -0.54 -34.67 -24.93
N ARG A 936 0.13 -34.89 -23.81
CA ARG A 936 -0.16 -35.98 -22.89
C ARG A 936 -1.54 -35.84 -22.27
N LEU A 937 -1.93 -34.61 -21.90
CA LEU A 937 -3.28 -34.34 -21.38
C LEU A 937 -4.36 -34.70 -22.38
N GLU A 938 -4.21 -34.29 -23.65
CA GLU A 938 -5.16 -34.62 -24.73
C GLU A 938 -5.30 -36.13 -24.93
N ALA A 939 -4.18 -36.84 -24.93
CA ALA A 939 -4.20 -38.31 -25.08
C ALA A 939 -4.89 -39.00 -23.89
N ASP A 940 -4.61 -38.52 -22.65
CA ASP A 940 -5.20 -39.09 -21.44
C ASP A 940 -6.71 -38.78 -21.35
N LEU A 941 -7.11 -37.56 -21.72
CA LEU A 941 -8.50 -37.09 -21.76
C LEU A 941 -9.32 -37.96 -22.75
N ALA A 942 -8.88 -38.08 -23.99
CA ALA A 942 -9.55 -38.90 -25.01
C ALA A 942 -9.66 -40.37 -24.60
N ALA A 943 -8.60 -40.93 -24.01
CA ALA A 943 -8.62 -42.31 -23.50
C ALA A 943 -9.60 -42.47 -22.32
N GLN A 944 -9.69 -41.47 -21.45
CA GLN A 944 -10.59 -41.47 -20.29
C GLN A 944 -12.05 -41.41 -20.74
N GLU A 945 -12.37 -40.51 -21.66
CA GLU A 945 -13.70 -40.36 -22.25
C GLU A 945 -14.14 -41.64 -22.95
N GLY A 946 -13.25 -42.26 -23.72
CA GLY A 946 -13.53 -43.58 -24.36
C GLY A 946 -13.88 -44.66 -23.34
N ARG A 947 -13.17 -44.73 -22.21
CA ARG A 947 -13.46 -45.67 -21.11
C ARG A 947 -14.77 -45.39 -20.42
N VAL A 948 -15.10 -44.14 -20.15
CA VAL A 948 -16.37 -43.76 -19.53
C VAL A 948 -17.55 -44.07 -20.48
N ALA A 949 -17.40 -43.76 -21.77
CA ALA A 949 -18.42 -44.08 -22.77
C ALA A 949 -18.70 -45.61 -22.87
N ALA A 950 -17.67 -46.45 -22.79
CA ALA A 950 -17.83 -47.92 -22.75
C ALA A 950 -18.58 -48.34 -21.48
N LEU A 951 -18.19 -47.83 -20.31
CA LEU A 951 -18.87 -48.11 -19.04
C LEU A 951 -20.31 -47.59 -19.00
N PHE A 952 -20.65 -46.52 -19.69
CA PHE A 952 -22.03 -46.10 -19.84
C PHE A 952 -22.88 -47.21 -20.53
N GLY A 953 -22.35 -47.82 -21.63
CA GLY A 953 -23.00 -48.94 -22.28
C GLY A 953 -23.13 -50.18 -21.42
N GLU A 954 -22.17 -50.47 -20.53
CA GLU A 954 -22.19 -51.60 -19.63
C GLU A 954 -23.11 -51.43 -18.41
N LEU A 955 -23.16 -50.26 -17.81
CA LEU A 955 -23.84 -50.01 -16.52
C LEU A 955 -25.30 -49.56 -16.69
N VAL A 956 -25.62 -48.88 -17.80
CA VAL A 956 -26.97 -48.40 -18.09
C VAL A 956 -27.70 -49.47 -18.96
N THR A 957 -27.92 -50.64 -18.37
CA THR A 957 -28.54 -51.79 -19.04
C THR A 957 -29.76 -52.35 -18.31
#